data_89678dcf9aca7edc89649a3af3015905
#
_entry.id   89678dcf9aca7edc89649a3af3015905
#
_cell.length_a   1.000
_cell.length_b   1.000
_cell.length_c   1.000
_cell.angle_alpha   90.00
_cell.angle_beta   90.00
_cell.angle_gamma   90.00
#
_symmetry.space_group_name_H-M   'P 1'
#
loop_
_entity.id
_entity.type
_entity.pdbx_description
1 polymer ?
#
loop_
_entity_poly.entity_id
_entity_poly.type
_entity_poly.pdbx_seq_one_letter_code
_entity_poly.pdbx_strand_id
1 'polypeptide(L)'
;VQEYVLWYQELGMHDVNRVGGKNASLGEMISNLANAGVKVPGGFATTAYAFNEFLEQSGLEAKIHEVLDSLDVDDVSALAEAGKNIRQWIIDTPFQGKLEDEIRTAFVTLQGDAGDEASFAVRSSATAEDMPDASFAGQQETFLNVKGYDAVIVAVKHVFASLFNDRAISYRVHQGYDHKGVALSAGVQRMVRSDIASSGVMFTIDTESGFEDVVFITSSFGLGEMVVQGAVNPDEFYVHKPTLDNGKPAIVRRNLGSKLTKMIYSADQSHGNQVTIVDIDPADSKTFSLTDAEVESLAKQAQIIEKHYDRPMDIEWAKDGADGQLYIVQARPETVRSREDAQTIERFQLKGSAGIVCEGRAIGHKIGAGQAKVLGSIDEMDKIQAGDVLVTDMTDPDWEPIMKKASAIVTNRGGRTCHAAIIARELGIPAVVGCGNATDTISTGDSITVSCAEGDTGYIYNQELEFDVTTSRIDSMPESPTKVMMNVGNPDRAFDFARLPHKGVGLARLEFIINRMIGVHPKALLNFDTQPEELKEEISDMIAGYESPKEFYIQKLVEGISTIGAAFSPEKVIVRMSDFKSNEYFNLVGGYQYEPDEENPMLGFRGASRYVSEDFRDCFALECEAIKRVRNVMGLTNVEIMIPFVRTVEEGRKVIELLAEQGLKQGENGLRVIMMCELPSNALLADQFLDIFDGFSIGSNDMTQLTLGLDRDSGLIAHLFEERNDAVKALLSMAIQAAKKRGKYVGICGQGPSDHEDFAAWLVEQGIDSVSLNPDTVVETWLYLAENLG
;
A
#
# COMPACT_ATOMS: atom_id res chain seq x y z
N VAL A 1 -4.92 17.69 44.76
CA VAL A 1 -5.87 16.57 44.86
C VAL A 1 -5.66 15.71 43.63
N GLN A 2 -5.27 14.44 43.82
CA GLN A 2 -5.13 13.52 42.67
C GLN A 2 -6.51 13.01 42.30
N GLU A 3 -6.85 13.11 41.01
CA GLU A 3 -8.14 12.74 40.46
C GLU A 3 -8.15 11.29 39.97
N TYR A 4 -9.31 10.63 40.13
CA TYR A 4 -9.49 9.26 39.65
C TYR A 4 -9.96 9.19 38.20
N VAL A 5 -10.70 10.22 37.73
CA VAL A 5 -11.29 10.29 36.39
C VAL A 5 -11.00 11.64 35.78
N LEU A 6 -10.61 11.66 34.55
CA LEU A 6 -10.37 12.88 33.76
C LEU A 6 -11.10 12.80 32.40
N TRP A 7 -11.69 13.92 32.01
CA TRP A 7 -12.30 14.03 30.68
C TRP A 7 -11.26 14.22 29.59
N TYR A 8 -11.50 13.69 28.38
CA TYR A 8 -10.56 13.82 27.27
C TYR A 8 -10.21 15.28 26.94
N GLN A 9 -11.17 16.21 27.03
CA GLN A 9 -10.91 17.62 26.79
C GLN A 9 -10.00 18.29 27.82
N GLU A 10 -9.71 17.63 28.91
CA GLU A 10 -8.75 18.09 29.94
C GLU A 10 -7.35 17.53 29.74
N LEU A 11 -7.15 16.67 28.73
CA LEU A 11 -5.93 15.89 28.51
C LEU A 11 -5.14 16.37 27.30
N GLY A 12 -3.85 16.14 27.34
CA GLY A 12 -2.92 16.36 26.25
C GLY A 12 -1.75 15.38 26.32
N MET A 13 -0.79 15.48 25.40
CA MET A 13 0.35 14.56 25.36
C MET A 13 1.25 14.63 26.58
N HIS A 14 1.17 15.68 27.40
CA HIS A 14 1.87 15.76 28.67
C HIS A 14 1.26 14.88 29.77
N ASP A 15 0.10 14.26 29.53
CA ASP A 15 -0.62 13.42 30.48
C ASP A 15 -0.43 11.90 30.24
N VAL A 16 0.53 11.49 29.40
CA VAL A 16 0.78 10.06 29.13
C VAL A 16 1.02 9.26 30.41
N ASN A 17 1.75 9.82 31.38
CA ASN A 17 2.00 9.20 32.66
C ASN A 17 0.77 9.10 33.56
N ARG A 18 -0.32 9.83 33.25
CA ARG A 18 -1.57 9.84 34.02
C ARG A 18 -2.66 8.95 33.43
N VAL A 19 -2.76 8.91 32.08
CA VAL A 19 -3.87 8.23 31.37
C VAL A 19 -3.42 7.31 30.24
N GLY A 20 -2.13 7.13 30.04
CA GLY A 20 -1.58 6.36 28.94
C GLY A 20 -1.58 7.08 27.62
N GLY A 21 -0.88 6.51 26.65
CA GLY A 21 -0.63 7.15 25.34
C GLY A 21 -1.89 7.36 24.50
N LYS A 22 -2.76 6.35 24.43
CA LYS A 22 -4.00 6.43 23.63
C LYS A 22 -4.94 7.53 24.12
N ASN A 23 -5.21 7.58 25.42
CA ASN A 23 -6.10 8.57 26.01
C ASN A 23 -5.50 9.98 25.94
N ALA A 24 -4.19 10.11 26.14
CA ALA A 24 -3.49 11.37 26.01
C ALA A 24 -3.60 11.91 24.56
N SER A 25 -3.41 11.07 23.56
CA SER A 25 -3.53 11.44 22.17
C SER A 25 -4.97 11.85 21.79
N LEU A 26 -5.98 11.14 22.26
CA LEU A 26 -7.37 11.54 22.05
C LEU A 26 -7.65 12.92 22.65
N GLY A 27 -7.19 13.18 23.88
CA GLY A 27 -7.30 14.48 24.51
C GLY A 27 -6.57 15.58 23.76
N GLU A 28 -5.36 15.32 23.31
CA GLU A 28 -4.57 16.24 22.49
C GLU A 28 -5.30 16.67 21.22
N MET A 29 -5.90 15.72 20.50
CA MET A 29 -6.65 16.01 19.27
C MET A 29 -7.94 16.79 19.56
N ILE A 30 -8.69 16.42 20.59
CA ILE A 30 -9.91 17.13 20.98
C ILE A 30 -9.60 18.58 21.35
N SER A 31 -8.57 18.80 22.13
CA SER A 31 -8.22 20.14 22.64
C SER A 31 -7.63 21.05 21.57
N ASN A 32 -6.88 20.52 20.61
CA ASN A 32 -6.08 21.32 19.68
C ASN A 32 -6.56 21.27 18.22
N LEU A 33 -7.26 20.23 17.79
CA LEU A 33 -7.56 19.98 16.38
C LEU A 33 -9.06 20.04 16.04
N ALA A 34 -9.93 20.19 17.02
CA ALA A 34 -11.39 20.26 16.79
C ALA A 34 -11.75 21.44 15.85
N ASN A 35 -11.15 22.60 16.06
CA ASN A 35 -11.37 23.79 15.22
C ASN A 35 -10.78 23.63 13.80
N ALA A 36 -9.82 22.74 13.62
CA ALA A 36 -9.24 22.42 12.32
C ALA A 36 -10.06 21.39 11.52
N GLY A 37 -11.14 20.86 12.11
CA GLY A 37 -12.03 19.91 11.46
C GLY A 37 -11.82 18.44 11.80
N VAL A 38 -10.96 18.14 12.77
CA VAL A 38 -10.75 16.78 13.25
C VAL A 38 -11.79 16.47 14.32
N LYS A 39 -12.67 15.51 14.06
CA LYS A 39 -13.74 15.09 14.98
C LYS A 39 -13.32 13.83 15.72
N VAL A 40 -13.35 13.90 17.06
CA VAL A 40 -13.03 12.78 17.93
C VAL A 40 -14.21 12.54 18.86
N PRO A 41 -14.71 11.30 19.01
CA PRO A 41 -15.80 11.02 19.95
C PRO A 41 -15.38 11.35 21.38
N GLY A 42 -16.29 11.95 22.14
CA GLY A 42 -16.06 12.31 23.53
C GLY A 42 -15.96 11.12 24.47
N GLY A 43 -15.31 11.32 25.59
CA GLY A 43 -15.14 10.31 26.61
C GLY A 43 -14.35 10.78 27.81
N PHE A 44 -14.10 9.85 28.72
CA PHE A 44 -13.29 10.07 29.90
C PHE A 44 -12.35 8.88 30.16
N ALA A 45 -11.35 9.09 30.98
CA ALA A 45 -10.36 8.07 31.31
C ALA A 45 -10.19 7.98 32.82
N THR A 46 -9.99 6.74 33.32
CA THR A 46 -9.47 6.55 34.69
C THR A 46 -7.98 6.86 34.71
N THR A 47 -7.45 7.27 35.83
CA THR A 47 -6.04 7.64 35.94
C THR A 47 -5.16 6.48 36.39
N ALA A 48 -3.86 6.58 36.11
CA ALA A 48 -2.86 5.66 36.68
C ALA A 48 -2.89 5.65 38.18
N TYR A 49 -3.13 6.80 38.80
CA TYR A 49 -3.30 6.92 40.23
C TYR A 49 -4.47 6.05 40.76
N ALA A 50 -5.62 6.08 40.09
CA ALA A 50 -6.78 5.25 40.46
C ALA A 50 -6.46 3.75 40.37
N PHE A 51 -5.74 3.34 39.34
CA PHE A 51 -5.31 1.96 39.15
C PHE A 51 -4.36 1.50 40.27
N ASN A 52 -3.33 2.27 40.54
CA ASN A 52 -2.36 1.95 41.60
C ASN A 52 -2.99 1.91 42.99
N GLU A 53 -3.84 2.88 43.27
CA GLU A 53 -4.55 2.94 44.55
C GLU A 53 -5.52 1.76 44.74
N PHE A 54 -6.21 1.35 43.68
CA PHE A 54 -7.05 0.16 43.67
C PHE A 54 -6.27 -1.10 44.09
N LEU A 55 -5.10 -1.32 43.48
CA LEU A 55 -4.24 -2.47 43.76
C LEU A 55 -3.67 -2.41 45.19
N GLU A 56 -3.25 -1.22 45.65
CA GLU A 56 -2.65 -1.01 46.96
C GLU A 56 -3.67 -1.19 48.10
N GLN A 57 -4.79 -0.47 48.02
CA GLN A 57 -5.82 -0.50 49.10
C GLN A 57 -6.52 -1.84 49.20
N SER A 58 -6.63 -2.59 48.13
CA SER A 58 -7.22 -3.94 48.14
C SER A 58 -6.26 -5.03 48.61
N GLY A 59 -4.97 -4.70 48.80
CA GLY A 59 -3.92 -5.69 49.14
C GLY A 59 -3.48 -6.53 47.95
N LEU A 60 -3.99 -6.28 46.75
CA LEU A 60 -3.66 -7.04 45.55
C LEU A 60 -2.23 -6.79 45.08
N GLU A 61 -1.69 -5.60 45.26
CA GLU A 61 -0.34 -5.27 44.82
C GLU A 61 0.71 -6.23 45.38
N ALA A 62 0.74 -6.43 46.69
CA ALA A 62 1.68 -7.33 47.36
C ALA A 62 1.50 -8.78 46.89
N LYS A 63 0.27 -9.24 46.77
CA LYS A 63 -0.09 -10.59 46.32
C LYS A 63 0.33 -10.85 44.87
N ILE A 64 0.12 -9.89 43.98
CA ILE A 64 0.49 -9.99 42.58
C ILE A 64 2.01 -10.05 42.41
N HIS A 65 2.74 -9.17 43.10
CA HIS A 65 4.19 -9.13 42.98
C HIS A 65 4.87 -10.35 43.60
N GLU A 66 4.32 -10.92 44.65
CA GLU A 66 4.80 -12.20 45.21
C GLU A 66 4.76 -13.31 44.11
N VAL A 67 3.69 -13.39 43.36
CA VAL A 67 3.55 -14.36 42.26
C VAL A 67 4.48 -14.05 41.11
N LEU A 68 4.54 -12.79 40.65
CA LEU A 68 5.33 -12.39 39.48
C LEU A 68 6.84 -12.48 39.73
N ASP A 69 7.31 -12.18 40.95
CA ASP A 69 8.74 -12.18 41.27
C ASP A 69 9.34 -13.62 41.25
N SER A 70 8.52 -14.63 41.45
CA SER A 70 8.92 -16.04 41.42
C SER A 70 8.57 -16.76 40.12
N LEU A 71 7.94 -16.06 39.13
CA LEU A 71 7.44 -16.67 37.90
C LEU A 71 8.54 -16.78 36.84
N ASP A 72 8.68 -17.98 36.29
CA ASP A 72 9.43 -18.22 35.07
C ASP A 72 8.46 -18.05 33.89
N VAL A 73 8.59 -16.93 33.15
CA VAL A 73 7.70 -16.61 32.00
C VAL A 73 7.92 -17.49 30.76
N ASP A 74 9.02 -18.23 30.74
CA ASP A 74 9.31 -19.20 29.66
C ASP A 74 8.60 -20.54 29.91
N ASP A 75 8.14 -20.79 31.10
CA ASP A 75 7.22 -21.89 31.44
C ASP A 75 5.78 -21.47 31.11
N VAL A 76 5.30 -21.86 29.93
CA VAL A 76 3.98 -21.46 29.39
C VAL A 76 2.84 -21.84 30.35
N SER A 77 2.90 -23.02 30.99
CA SER A 77 1.85 -23.46 31.91
C SER A 77 1.84 -22.65 33.18
N ALA A 78 3.02 -22.36 33.74
CA ALA A 78 3.15 -21.55 34.96
C ALA A 78 2.69 -20.10 34.67
N LEU A 79 3.03 -19.55 33.53
CA LEU A 79 2.59 -18.22 33.12
C LEU A 79 1.05 -18.15 32.97
N ALA A 80 0.45 -19.15 32.33
CA ALA A 80 -1.00 -19.21 32.11
C ALA A 80 -1.76 -19.31 33.46
N GLU A 81 -1.28 -20.12 34.40
CA GLU A 81 -1.88 -20.27 35.74
C GLU A 81 -1.76 -18.98 36.55
N ALA A 82 -0.56 -18.39 36.60
CA ALA A 82 -0.32 -17.14 37.30
C ALA A 82 -1.15 -15.98 36.70
N GLY A 83 -1.16 -15.81 35.39
CA GLY A 83 -1.96 -14.77 34.74
C GLY A 83 -3.45 -14.91 35.02
N LYS A 84 -3.98 -16.13 34.87
CA LYS A 84 -5.39 -16.43 35.16
C LYS A 84 -5.76 -16.08 36.59
N ASN A 85 -4.96 -16.48 37.58
CA ASN A 85 -5.21 -16.22 38.98
C ASN A 85 -5.19 -14.71 39.27
N ILE A 86 -4.20 -13.98 38.76
CA ILE A 86 -4.08 -12.54 38.97
C ILE A 86 -5.28 -11.80 38.37
N ARG A 87 -5.65 -12.11 37.16
CA ARG A 87 -6.82 -11.50 36.51
C ARG A 87 -8.10 -11.76 37.27
N GLN A 88 -8.28 -12.99 37.78
CA GLN A 88 -9.46 -13.34 38.55
C GLN A 88 -9.52 -12.58 39.87
N TRP A 89 -8.38 -12.39 40.57
CA TRP A 89 -8.34 -11.60 41.80
C TRP A 89 -8.78 -10.15 41.55
N ILE A 90 -8.36 -9.55 40.46
CA ILE A 90 -8.76 -8.18 40.10
C ILE A 90 -10.25 -8.12 39.79
N ILE A 91 -10.77 -9.08 39.03
CA ILE A 91 -12.19 -9.13 38.63
C ILE A 91 -13.09 -9.29 39.88
N ASP A 92 -12.68 -10.12 40.85
CA ASP A 92 -13.46 -10.43 42.04
C ASP A 92 -13.40 -9.33 43.12
N THR A 93 -12.43 -8.41 43.00
CA THR A 93 -12.25 -7.34 43.99
C THR A 93 -13.11 -6.12 43.63
N PRO A 94 -13.99 -5.62 44.57
CA PRO A 94 -14.77 -4.41 44.32
C PRO A 94 -13.88 -3.18 44.20
N PHE A 95 -14.30 -2.20 43.36
CA PHE A 95 -13.66 -0.89 43.35
C PHE A 95 -13.90 -0.13 44.65
N GLN A 96 -12.97 0.77 45.00
CA GLN A 96 -13.20 1.70 46.10
C GLN A 96 -14.40 2.59 45.76
N GLY A 97 -15.18 2.91 46.78
CA GLY A 97 -16.43 3.68 46.64
C GLY A 97 -16.23 5.01 45.92
N LYS A 98 -15.14 5.71 46.21
CA LYS A 98 -14.82 6.98 45.56
C LYS A 98 -14.54 6.84 44.07
N LEU A 99 -13.79 5.82 43.67
CA LEU A 99 -13.51 5.53 42.28
C LEU A 99 -14.81 5.20 41.50
N GLU A 100 -15.62 4.31 42.12
CA GLU A 100 -16.91 3.93 41.53
C GLU A 100 -17.86 5.13 41.38
N ASP A 101 -17.92 6.02 42.40
CA ASP A 101 -18.76 7.23 42.36
C ASP A 101 -18.31 8.20 41.29
N GLU A 102 -17.00 8.39 41.11
CA GLU A 102 -16.48 9.28 40.06
C GLU A 102 -16.73 8.71 38.66
N ILE A 103 -16.58 7.41 38.44
CA ILE A 103 -16.92 6.74 37.18
C ILE A 103 -18.43 6.89 36.92
N ARG A 104 -19.28 6.68 37.93
CA ARG A 104 -20.73 6.82 37.80
C ARG A 104 -21.12 8.24 37.38
N THR A 105 -20.55 9.25 38.00
CA THR A 105 -20.83 10.66 37.68
C THR A 105 -20.42 11.00 36.25
N ALA A 106 -19.22 10.58 35.85
CA ALA A 106 -18.74 10.79 34.49
C ALA A 106 -19.57 10.04 33.45
N PHE A 107 -19.96 8.80 33.76
CA PHE A 107 -20.80 8.01 32.88
C PHE A 107 -22.16 8.61 32.63
N VAL A 108 -22.84 9.07 33.67
CA VAL A 108 -24.17 9.72 33.56
C VAL A 108 -24.08 10.97 32.68
N THR A 109 -23.03 11.77 32.86
CA THR A 109 -22.81 12.95 32.03
C THR A 109 -22.53 12.58 30.58
N LEU A 110 -21.66 11.58 30.32
CA LEU A 110 -21.33 11.12 28.98
C LEU A 110 -22.52 10.48 28.26
N GLN A 111 -23.34 9.74 28.98
CA GLN A 111 -24.56 9.11 28.46
C GLN A 111 -25.53 10.16 27.89
N GLY A 112 -25.70 11.28 28.59
CA GLY A 112 -26.51 12.40 28.14
C GLY A 112 -27.95 12.03 27.80
N ASP A 113 -28.51 12.68 26.80
CA ASP A 113 -29.90 12.50 26.37
C ASP A 113 -30.19 11.14 25.70
N ALA A 114 -29.15 10.42 25.25
CA ALA A 114 -29.31 9.11 24.63
C ALA A 114 -29.71 8.00 25.61
N GLY A 115 -29.50 8.23 26.93
CA GLY A 115 -29.91 7.30 27.98
C GLY A 115 -29.36 5.89 27.76
N ASP A 116 -30.19 4.88 28.00
CA ASP A 116 -29.80 3.47 27.91
C ASP A 116 -29.45 3.00 26.48
N GLU A 117 -29.79 3.78 25.47
CA GLU A 117 -29.42 3.50 24.07
C GLU A 117 -27.98 3.89 23.74
N ALA A 118 -27.32 4.71 24.58
CA ALA A 118 -25.94 5.11 24.37
C ALA A 118 -24.98 3.93 24.46
N SER A 119 -24.10 3.83 23.51
CA SER A 119 -23.10 2.75 23.39
C SER A 119 -21.68 3.31 23.55
N PHE A 120 -20.82 2.55 24.21
CA PHE A 120 -19.46 2.96 24.54
C PHE A 120 -18.44 1.90 24.15
N ALA A 121 -17.23 2.39 23.82
CA ALA A 121 -16.04 1.56 23.77
C ALA A 121 -15.27 1.76 25.08
N VAL A 122 -14.84 0.66 25.69
CA VAL A 122 -13.99 0.67 26.89
C VAL A 122 -12.65 0.07 26.50
N ARG A 123 -11.59 0.89 26.55
CA ARG A 123 -10.27 0.51 26.05
C ARG A 123 -9.19 0.72 27.10
N SER A 124 -8.17 -0.14 27.02
CA SER A 124 -6.95 0.04 27.79
C SER A 124 -6.05 1.12 27.18
N SER A 125 -5.35 1.84 28.04
CA SER A 125 -4.29 2.77 27.68
C SER A 125 -3.20 2.68 28.75
N ALA A 126 -2.07 2.06 28.38
CA ALA A 126 -0.98 1.87 29.32
C ALA A 126 -0.03 3.07 29.34
N THR A 127 0.54 3.35 30.51
CA THR A 127 1.52 4.45 30.68
C THR A 127 2.84 4.19 29.94
N ALA A 128 3.15 2.92 29.64
CA ALA A 128 4.32 2.51 28.88
C ALA A 128 4.01 2.16 27.42
N GLU A 129 2.77 2.41 26.96
CA GLU A 129 2.38 2.17 25.56
C GLU A 129 2.98 3.25 24.65
N ASP A 130 3.40 2.83 23.45
CA ASP A 130 3.97 3.71 22.42
C ASP A 130 5.29 4.41 22.84
N MET A 131 6.08 3.75 23.66
CA MET A 131 7.46 4.17 23.90
C MET A 131 8.28 4.05 22.62
N PRO A 132 9.26 4.96 22.38
CA PRO A 132 10.04 4.95 21.12
C PRO A 132 10.72 3.64 20.78
N ASP A 133 11.04 2.82 21.79
CA ASP A 133 11.83 1.59 21.62
C ASP A 133 10.99 0.30 21.75
N ALA A 134 9.71 0.40 22.11
CA ALA A 134 8.88 -0.78 22.30
C ALA A 134 7.38 -0.46 22.13
N SER A 135 6.70 -1.26 21.34
CA SER A 135 5.26 -1.14 21.12
C SER A 135 4.51 -2.20 21.93
N PHE A 136 3.59 -1.76 22.78
CA PHE A 136 2.63 -2.64 23.46
C PHE A 136 1.39 -2.92 22.58
N ALA A 137 1.46 -2.68 21.31
CA ALA A 137 0.34 -2.81 20.39
C ALA A 137 -0.30 -4.21 20.46
N GLY A 138 -1.61 -4.25 20.62
CA GLY A 138 -2.38 -5.47 20.60
C GLY A 138 -2.28 -6.37 21.86
N GLN A 139 -1.69 -5.88 22.93
CA GLN A 139 -1.50 -6.68 24.16
C GLN A 139 -2.62 -6.53 25.20
N GLN A 140 -3.57 -5.62 24.95
CA GLN A 140 -4.60 -5.25 25.90
C GLN A 140 -5.99 -5.28 25.26
N GLU A 141 -7.03 -5.34 26.09
CA GLU A 141 -8.39 -5.58 25.62
C GLU A 141 -9.17 -4.32 25.28
N THR A 142 -10.10 -4.46 24.35
CA THR A 142 -11.10 -3.46 23.99
C THR A 142 -12.47 -4.08 24.02
N PHE A 143 -13.43 -3.41 24.67
CA PHE A 143 -14.82 -3.82 24.72
C PHE A 143 -15.67 -2.84 23.94
N LEU A 144 -16.42 -3.35 22.97
CA LEU A 144 -17.25 -2.57 22.04
C LEU A 144 -18.73 -2.71 22.36
N ASN A 145 -19.51 -1.68 22.02
CA ASN A 145 -20.96 -1.64 22.22
C ASN A 145 -21.36 -1.94 23.67
N VAL A 146 -20.66 -1.33 24.61
CA VAL A 146 -20.97 -1.45 26.03
C VAL A 146 -22.12 -0.50 26.39
N LYS A 147 -23.20 -1.02 26.93
CA LYS A 147 -24.40 -0.25 27.28
C LYS A 147 -24.71 -0.36 28.78
N GLY A 148 -24.99 0.77 29.37
CA GLY A 148 -25.36 0.86 30.77
C GLY A 148 -24.19 0.89 31.74
N TYR A 149 -24.43 1.46 32.93
CA TYR A 149 -23.40 1.67 33.94
C TYR A 149 -22.75 0.36 34.43
N ASP A 150 -23.57 -0.64 34.73
CA ASP A 150 -23.06 -1.91 35.25
C ASP A 150 -22.14 -2.61 34.29
N ALA A 151 -22.49 -2.58 32.99
CA ALA A 151 -21.64 -3.16 31.96
C ALA A 151 -20.33 -2.36 31.78
N VAL A 152 -20.36 -1.04 31.88
CA VAL A 152 -19.16 -0.19 31.81
C VAL A 152 -18.22 -0.49 32.98
N ILE A 153 -18.73 -0.61 34.20
CA ILE A 153 -17.93 -0.95 35.40
C ILE A 153 -17.26 -2.32 35.24
N VAL A 154 -18.00 -3.31 34.77
CA VAL A 154 -17.43 -4.65 34.48
C VAL A 154 -16.32 -4.56 33.43
N ALA A 155 -16.54 -3.82 32.36
CA ALA A 155 -15.55 -3.62 31.30
C ALA A 155 -14.29 -2.90 31.81
N VAL A 156 -14.44 -1.86 32.65
CA VAL A 156 -13.29 -1.15 33.23
C VAL A 156 -12.45 -2.12 34.07
N LYS A 157 -13.10 -2.99 34.86
CA LYS A 157 -12.43 -3.99 35.68
C LYS A 157 -11.65 -5.00 34.83
N HIS A 158 -12.25 -5.48 33.76
CA HIS A 158 -11.57 -6.36 32.81
C HIS A 158 -10.40 -5.67 32.11
N VAL A 159 -10.53 -4.38 31.81
CA VAL A 159 -9.40 -3.58 31.29
C VAL A 159 -8.27 -3.54 32.31
N PHE A 160 -8.54 -3.29 33.56
CA PHE A 160 -7.51 -3.31 34.63
C PHE A 160 -6.83 -4.68 34.72
N ALA A 161 -7.60 -5.77 34.65
CA ALA A 161 -7.07 -7.12 34.64
C ALA A 161 -6.18 -7.41 33.42
N SER A 162 -6.41 -6.77 32.30
CA SER A 162 -5.69 -7.03 31.05
C SER A 162 -4.19 -6.66 31.11
N LEU A 163 -3.78 -5.82 32.04
CA LEU A 163 -2.36 -5.57 32.30
C LEU A 163 -1.59 -6.86 32.67
N PHE A 164 -2.30 -7.85 33.17
CA PHE A 164 -1.79 -9.16 33.59
C PHE A 164 -2.24 -10.29 32.67
N ASN A 165 -2.49 -9.98 31.40
CA ASN A 165 -2.59 -10.98 30.35
C ASN A 165 -1.22 -11.67 30.20
N ASP A 166 -1.22 -12.95 29.89
CA ASP A 166 -0.01 -13.78 29.82
C ASP A 166 1.05 -13.12 28.94
N ARG A 167 0.62 -12.63 27.80
CA ARG A 167 1.50 -11.96 26.85
C ARG A 167 2.06 -10.64 27.40
N ALA A 168 1.24 -9.83 28.05
CA ALA A 168 1.68 -8.57 28.64
C ALA A 168 2.72 -8.81 29.76
N ILE A 169 2.53 -9.83 30.58
CA ILE A 169 3.50 -10.23 31.59
C ILE A 169 4.82 -10.67 30.98
N SER A 170 4.76 -11.58 30.00
CA SER A 170 5.92 -12.09 29.28
C SER A 170 6.68 -10.97 28.56
N TYR A 171 5.98 -10.08 27.88
CA TYR A 171 6.58 -8.94 27.18
C TYR A 171 7.37 -8.03 28.13
N ARG A 172 6.78 -7.66 29.28
CA ARG A 172 7.48 -6.81 30.25
C ARG A 172 8.77 -7.45 30.76
N VAL A 173 8.73 -8.73 31.06
CA VAL A 173 9.93 -9.47 31.53
C VAL A 173 11.01 -9.48 30.44
N HIS A 174 10.64 -9.82 29.22
CA HIS A 174 11.61 -9.91 28.11
C HIS A 174 12.19 -8.54 27.74
N GLN A 175 11.44 -7.46 27.90
CA GLN A 175 11.91 -6.09 27.67
C GLN A 175 12.60 -5.46 28.87
N GLY A 176 12.66 -6.15 30.00
CA GLY A 176 13.30 -5.63 31.22
C GLY A 176 12.49 -4.55 31.93
N TYR A 177 11.19 -4.45 31.69
CA TYR A 177 10.32 -3.52 32.41
C TYR A 177 9.92 -4.06 33.79
N ASP A 178 9.95 -3.18 34.79
CA ASP A 178 9.41 -3.50 36.09
C ASP A 178 7.87 -3.51 36.05
N HIS A 179 7.26 -4.57 36.54
CA HIS A 179 5.80 -4.67 36.65
C HIS A 179 5.15 -3.54 37.46
N LYS A 180 5.87 -2.98 38.44
CA LYS A 180 5.39 -1.85 39.26
C LYS A 180 5.44 -0.50 38.51
N GLY A 181 6.30 -0.39 37.53
CA GLY A 181 6.50 0.84 36.76
C GLY A 181 5.43 1.10 35.69
N VAL A 182 4.57 0.15 35.42
CA VAL A 182 3.51 0.24 34.40
C VAL A 182 2.15 0.28 35.06
N ALA A 183 1.40 1.32 34.75
CA ALA A 183 0.02 1.46 35.17
C ALA A 183 -0.92 1.50 34.00
N LEU A 184 -2.20 1.26 34.24
CA LEU A 184 -3.22 1.20 33.21
C LEU A 184 -4.31 2.24 33.43
N SER A 185 -4.75 2.85 32.36
CA SER A 185 -5.95 3.68 32.30
C SER A 185 -7.01 2.96 31.50
N ALA A 186 -8.26 3.07 31.91
CA ALA A 186 -9.40 2.65 31.11
C ALA A 186 -10.06 3.89 30.49
N GLY A 187 -10.11 3.94 29.16
CA GLY A 187 -10.84 4.98 28.45
C GLY A 187 -12.25 4.54 28.12
N VAL A 188 -13.24 5.36 28.48
CA VAL A 188 -14.65 5.15 28.12
C VAL A 188 -15.05 6.21 27.11
N GLN A 189 -15.28 5.77 25.88
CA GLN A 189 -15.51 6.65 24.72
C GLN A 189 -16.84 6.31 24.06
N ARG A 190 -17.53 7.33 23.56
CA ARG A 190 -18.74 7.11 22.77
C ARG A 190 -18.40 6.31 21.52
N MET A 191 -19.23 5.32 21.21
CA MET A 191 -19.12 4.57 19.98
C MET A 191 -19.55 5.39 18.77
N VAL A 192 -18.80 5.25 17.68
CA VAL A 192 -19.20 5.69 16.35
C VAL A 192 -20.01 4.56 15.71
N ARG A 193 -21.18 4.88 15.14
CA ARG A 193 -22.08 3.89 14.53
C ARG A 193 -21.57 3.38 13.18
N SER A 194 -20.31 2.93 13.17
CA SER A 194 -19.71 2.30 11.99
C SER A 194 -20.22 0.89 11.72
N ASP A 195 -20.90 0.28 12.67
CA ASP A 195 -21.62 -0.97 12.48
C ASP A 195 -22.63 -0.91 11.31
N ILE A 196 -23.18 0.26 11.03
CA ILE A 196 -24.09 0.54 9.91
C ILE A 196 -23.44 1.40 8.82
N ALA A 197 -22.14 1.55 8.81
CA ALA A 197 -21.37 2.29 7.81
C ALA A 197 -20.02 1.62 7.55
N SER A 198 -18.91 2.34 7.72
CA SER A 198 -17.58 1.85 7.44
C SER A 198 -16.56 2.38 8.44
N SER A 199 -15.41 1.74 8.45
CA SER A 199 -14.28 2.09 9.31
C SER A 199 -12.98 1.56 8.73
N GLY A 200 -11.87 1.99 9.29
CA GLY A 200 -10.56 1.52 8.86
C GLY A 200 -9.40 2.20 9.56
N VAL A 201 -8.26 2.07 8.93
CA VAL A 201 -6.99 2.63 9.40
C VAL A 201 -6.37 3.45 8.27
N MET A 202 -5.65 4.50 8.60
CA MET A 202 -4.87 5.25 7.63
C MET A 202 -3.50 5.61 8.18
N PHE A 203 -2.55 5.73 7.25
CA PHE A 203 -1.17 6.11 7.54
C PHE A 203 -0.80 7.34 6.74
N THR A 204 -0.04 8.24 7.34
CA THR A 204 0.45 9.46 6.66
C THR A 204 1.75 9.23 5.90
N ILE A 205 2.11 7.99 5.70
CA ILE A 205 3.28 7.53 4.95
C ILE A 205 2.90 6.22 4.27
N ASP A 206 3.51 5.89 3.11
CA ASP A 206 3.37 4.55 2.57
C ASP A 206 4.14 3.55 3.45
N THR A 207 3.42 2.60 4.02
CA THR A 207 3.98 1.64 4.97
C THR A 207 4.95 0.65 4.34
N GLU A 208 4.93 0.48 3.02
CA GLU A 208 5.81 -0.45 2.32
C GLU A 208 7.13 0.20 1.89
N SER A 209 7.07 1.40 1.33
CA SER A 209 8.24 2.10 0.78
C SER A 209 8.79 3.20 1.67
N GLY A 210 7.98 3.72 2.59
CA GLY A 210 8.33 4.91 3.35
C GLY A 210 8.12 6.22 2.58
N PHE A 211 7.43 6.19 1.43
CA PHE A 211 7.14 7.39 0.66
C PHE A 211 6.23 8.34 1.47
N GLU A 212 6.67 9.59 1.65
CA GLU A 212 6.05 10.53 2.60
C GLU A 212 4.91 11.36 2.01
N ASP A 213 4.81 11.48 0.68
CA ASP A 213 3.85 12.36 0.02
C ASP A 213 2.49 11.71 -0.27
N VAL A 214 2.18 10.59 0.36
CA VAL A 214 0.88 9.94 0.27
C VAL A 214 0.29 9.64 1.63
N VAL A 215 -1.05 9.62 1.68
CA VAL A 215 -1.83 9.03 2.77
C VAL A 215 -2.37 7.70 2.25
N PHE A 216 -2.11 6.63 3.00
CA PHE A 216 -2.63 5.30 2.70
C PHE A 216 -3.83 5.02 3.60
N ILE A 217 -4.99 4.72 3.00
CA ILE A 217 -6.26 4.53 3.71
C ILE A 217 -6.81 3.15 3.41
N THR A 218 -7.15 2.41 4.46
CA THR A 218 -7.93 1.17 4.35
C THR A 218 -9.35 1.40 4.83
N SER A 219 -10.29 0.67 4.26
CA SER A 219 -11.72 0.79 4.58
C SER A 219 -12.46 -0.52 4.41
N SER A 220 -13.35 -0.83 5.31
CA SER A 220 -14.31 -1.93 5.17
C SER A 220 -15.63 -1.57 5.86
N PHE A 221 -16.67 -2.33 5.58
CA PHE A 221 -17.97 -2.16 6.25
C PHE A 221 -17.91 -2.68 7.69
N GLY A 222 -18.69 -2.06 8.57
CA GLY A 222 -18.82 -2.46 9.96
C GLY A 222 -17.78 -1.84 10.89
N LEU A 223 -17.67 -2.39 12.08
CA LEU A 223 -16.76 -1.93 13.12
C LEU A 223 -15.29 -2.18 12.74
N GLY A 224 -14.40 -1.28 13.12
CA GLY A 224 -13.00 -1.27 12.70
C GLY A 224 -12.13 -2.40 13.23
N GLU A 225 -12.59 -3.11 14.26
CA GLU A 225 -11.85 -4.23 14.84
C GLU A 225 -11.52 -5.31 13.80
N MET A 226 -12.41 -5.56 12.84
CA MET A 226 -12.19 -6.53 11.75
C MET A 226 -11.01 -6.15 10.86
N VAL A 227 -10.83 -4.86 10.58
CA VAL A 227 -9.69 -4.36 9.80
C VAL A 227 -8.40 -4.47 10.60
N VAL A 228 -8.42 -4.03 11.85
CA VAL A 228 -7.26 -4.04 12.76
C VAL A 228 -6.76 -5.46 13.03
N GLN A 229 -7.68 -6.41 13.24
CA GLN A 229 -7.34 -7.81 13.47
C GLN A 229 -6.95 -8.58 12.20
N GLY A 230 -7.16 -8.00 11.03
CA GLY A 230 -6.88 -8.67 9.77
C GLY A 230 -7.88 -9.75 9.39
N ALA A 231 -9.10 -9.66 9.92
CA ALA A 231 -10.17 -10.63 9.66
C ALA A 231 -10.91 -10.37 8.35
N VAL A 232 -10.61 -9.27 7.68
CA VAL A 232 -11.24 -8.86 6.43
C VAL A 232 -10.19 -8.31 5.46
N ASN A 233 -10.43 -8.48 4.16
CA ASN A 233 -9.63 -7.88 3.11
C ASN A 233 -10.25 -6.53 2.72
N PRO A 234 -9.70 -5.39 3.18
CA PRO A 234 -10.32 -4.09 3.02
C PRO A 234 -10.08 -3.47 1.65
N ASP A 235 -10.86 -2.44 1.34
CA ASP A 235 -10.53 -1.51 0.27
C ASP A 235 -9.27 -0.72 0.65
N GLU A 236 -8.48 -0.33 -0.34
CA GLU A 236 -7.28 0.46 -0.15
C GLU A 236 -7.27 1.67 -1.08
N PHE A 237 -6.80 2.80 -0.55
CA PHE A 237 -6.70 4.06 -1.30
C PHE A 237 -5.36 4.73 -1.02
N TYR A 238 -4.76 5.30 -2.06
CA TYR A 238 -3.59 6.19 -1.94
C TYR A 238 -3.98 7.59 -2.35
N VAL A 239 -3.72 8.56 -1.49
CA VAL A 239 -4.02 9.97 -1.73
C VAL A 239 -2.73 10.77 -1.75
N HIS A 240 -2.45 11.46 -2.86
CA HIS A 240 -1.24 12.27 -3.02
C HIS A 240 -1.41 13.61 -2.31
N LYS A 241 -0.58 13.86 -1.29
CA LYS A 241 -0.68 15.05 -0.44
C LYS A 241 -0.54 16.37 -1.20
N PRO A 242 0.49 16.58 -2.06
CA PRO A 242 0.60 17.84 -2.80
C PRO A 242 -0.59 18.13 -3.71
N THR A 243 -1.13 17.12 -4.37
CA THR A 243 -2.32 17.26 -5.22
C THR A 243 -3.54 17.66 -4.41
N LEU A 244 -3.72 17.05 -3.25
CA LEU A 244 -4.80 17.37 -2.32
C LEU A 244 -4.68 18.81 -1.81
N ASP A 245 -3.49 19.25 -1.44
CA ASP A 245 -3.20 20.59 -0.96
C ASP A 245 -3.51 21.67 -2.01
N ASN A 246 -3.38 21.32 -3.29
CA ASN A 246 -3.74 22.19 -4.42
C ASN A 246 -5.24 22.18 -4.75
N GLY A 247 -6.07 21.48 -3.96
CA GLY A 247 -7.51 21.40 -4.17
C GLY A 247 -7.93 20.59 -5.39
N LYS A 248 -7.08 19.70 -5.87
CA LYS A 248 -7.34 18.83 -7.02
C LYS A 248 -7.73 17.42 -6.57
N PRO A 249 -8.46 16.67 -7.42
CA PRO A 249 -8.67 15.24 -7.16
C PRO A 249 -7.32 14.54 -6.96
N ALA A 250 -7.17 13.87 -5.81
CA ALA A 250 -5.86 13.44 -5.33
C ALA A 250 -5.73 11.93 -5.11
N ILE A 251 -6.76 11.16 -5.36
CA ILE A 251 -6.72 9.69 -5.23
C ILE A 251 -5.96 9.14 -6.43
N VAL A 252 -4.74 8.65 -6.19
CA VAL A 252 -3.90 8.10 -7.25
C VAL A 252 -4.07 6.59 -7.42
N ARG A 253 -4.70 5.92 -6.47
CA ARG A 253 -4.94 4.48 -6.55
C ARG A 253 -6.11 4.04 -5.70
N ARG A 254 -6.87 3.05 -6.20
CA ARG A 254 -7.95 2.35 -5.51
C ARG A 254 -7.79 0.86 -5.72
N ASN A 255 -7.93 0.09 -4.65
CA ASN A 255 -8.01 -1.37 -4.71
C ASN A 255 -9.27 -1.82 -3.99
N LEU A 256 -10.14 -2.52 -4.70
CA LEU A 256 -11.36 -3.07 -4.12
C LEU A 256 -11.04 -4.34 -3.34
N GLY A 257 -11.35 -4.34 -2.03
CA GLY A 257 -11.20 -5.51 -1.18
C GLY A 257 -12.36 -6.49 -1.34
N SER A 258 -12.13 -7.74 -0.99
CA SER A 258 -13.20 -8.76 -1.04
C SER A 258 -14.29 -8.54 0.00
N LYS A 259 -13.96 -8.00 1.17
CA LYS A 259 -14.91 -7.59 2.23
C LYS A 259 -16.04 -8.59 2.43
N LEU A 260 -15.72 -9.82 2.86
CA LEU A 260 -16.69 -10.90 2.95
C LEU A 260 -17.59 -10.81 4.18
N THR A 261 -17.06 -10.29 5.28
CA THR A 261 -17.73 -10.22 6.57
C THR A 261 -17.58 -8.85 7.22
N LYS A 262 -18.46 -8.53 8.13
CA LYS A 262 -18.41 -7.31 8.95
C LYS A 262 -18.86 -7.57 10.37
N MET A 263 -18.39 -6.74 11.29
CA MET A 263 -18.81 -6.75 12.69
C MET A 263 -19.88 -5.68 12.93
N ILE A 264 -21.00 -6.10 13.49
CA ILE A 264 -22.13 -5.22 13.82
C ILE A 264 -22.53 -5.39 15.29
N TYR A 265 -23.41 -4.53 15.76
CA TYR A 265 -24.00 -4.70 17.08
C TYR A 265 -24.86 -5.95 17.12
N SER A 266 -24.73 -6.73 18.21
CA SER A 266 -25.54 -7.91 18.40
C SER A 266 -26.97 -7.52 18.81
N ALA A 267 -27.97 -8.17 18.21
CA ALA A 267 -29.37 -8.04 18.59
C ALA A 267 -29.66 -8.74 19.94
N ASP A 268 -28.91 -9.81 20.23
CA ASP A 268 -29.03 -10.58 21.48
C ASP A 268 -27.93 -10.18 22.45
N GLN A 269 -28.30 -9.44 23.49
CA GLN A 269 -27.37 -8.99 24.53
C GLN A 269 -27.37 -9.90 25.79
N SER A 270 -28.04 -11.05 25.72
CA SER A 270 -28.30 -11.91 26.88
C SER A 270 -27.07 -12.66 27.43
N HIS A 271 -25.95 -12.69 26.69
CA HIS A 271 -24.75 -13.47 27.05
C HIS A 271 -23.44 -12.69 27.00
N GLY A 272 -23.48 -11.37 27.10
CA GLY A 272 -22.28 -10.53 27.05
C GLY A 272 -21.71 -10.34 25.65
N ASN A 273 -22.28 -10.97 24.64
CA ASN A 273 -21.95 -10.76 23.23
C ASN A 273 -22.62 -9.48 22.73
N GLN A 274 -21.88 -8.39 22.73
CA GLN A 274 -22.38 -7.07 22.36
C GLN A 274 -22.19 -6.77 20.88
N VAL A 275 -21.34 -7.54 20.23
CA VAL A 275 -21.07 -7.48 18.79
C VAL A 275 -21.09 -8.87 18.18
N THR A 276 -21.41 -8.95 16.90
CA THR A 276 -21.45 -10.20 16.15
C THR A 276 -20.89 -10.00 14.74
N ILE A 277 -20.36 -11.06 14.15
CA ILE A 277 -19.84 -11.06 12.79
C ILE A 277 -20.91 -11.62 11.86
N VAL A 278 -21.22 -10.89 10.79
CA VAL A 278 -22.18 -11.29 9.77
C VAL A 278 -21.56 -11.21 8.39
N ASP A 279 -22.12 -11.97 7.45
CA ASP A 279 -21.70 -11.90 6.06
C ASP A 279 -22.15 -10.57 5.44
N ILE A 280 -21.32 -10.03 4.53
CA ILE A 280 -21.68 -8.88 3.72
C ILE A 280 -22.40 -9.38 2.47
N ASP A 281 -23.49 -8.70 2.09
CA ASP A 281 -24.18 -8.98 0.83
C ASP A 281 -23.17 -8.86 -0.33
N PRO A 282 -23.11 -9.86 -1.25
CA PRO A 282 -22.20 -9.80 -2.40
C PRO A 282 -22.29 -8.53 -3.23
N ALA A 283 -23.49 -7.92 -3.33
CA ALA A 283 -23.66 -6.65 -4.02
C ALA A 283 -22.90 -5.51 -3.32
N ASP A 284 -22.91 -5.48 -1.99
CA ASP A 284 -22.20 -4.48 -1.20
C ASP A 284 -20.69 -4.70 -1.23
N SER A 285 -20.23 -5.96 -1.19
CA SER A 285 -18.79 -6.26 -1.24
C SER A 285 -18.14 -5.86 -2.57
N LYS A 286 -18.93 -5.73 -3.64
CA LYS A 286 -18.47 -5.27 -4.96
C LYS A 286 -18.46 -3.76 -5.11
N THR A 287 -18.74 -3.01 -4.06
CA THR A 287 -18.68 -1.55 -4.02
C THR A 287 -17.58 -1.08 -3.06
N PHE A 288 -17.00 0.08 -3.34
CA PHE A 288 -16.09 0.71 -2.38
C PHE A 288 -16.88 1.15 -1.14
N SER A 289 -16.29 0.94 0.02
CA SER A 289 -16.90 1.28 1.31
C SER A 289 -16.81 2.77 1.68
N LEU A 290 -16.10 3.56 0.86
CA LEU A 290 -16.00 5.01 0.95
C LEU A 290 -16.22 5.64 -0.43
N THR A 291 -16.79 6.84 -0.45
CA THR A 291 -16.82 7.70 -1.63
C THR A 291 -15.47 8.43 -1.78
N ASP A 292 -15.18 8.94 -2.98
CA ASP A 292 -13.97 9.73 -3.23
C ASP A 292 -13.89 10.95 -2.31
N ALA A 293 -15.00 11.64 -2.10
CA ALA A 293 -15.07 12.80 -1.21
C ALA A 293 -14.71 12.44 0.24
N GLU A 294 -15.19 11.28 0.71
CA GLU A 294 -14.89 10.78 2.05
C GLU A 294 -13.41 10.40 2.18
N VAL A 295 -12.84 9.75 1.16
CA VAL A 295 -11.40 9.41 1.13
C VAL A 295 -10.54 10.66 1.23
N GLU A 296 -10.84 11.68 0.44
CA GLU A 296 -10.10 12.95 0.45
C GLU A 296 -10.28 13.71 1.77
N SER A 297 -11.48 13.68 2.36
CA SER A 297 -11.73 14.26 3.67
C SER A 297 -10.89 13.60 4.76
N LEU A 298 -10.81 12.27 4.77
CA LEU A 298 -9.95 11.52 5.69
C LEU A 298 -8.47 11.89 5.49
N ALA A 299 -8.02 11.98 4.25
CA ALA A 299 -6.65 12.35 3.94
C ALA A 299 -6.30 13.76 4.44
N LYS A 300 -7.22 14.71 4.34
CA LYS A 300 -7.05 16.06 4.90
C LYS A 300 -6.90 16.03 6.41
N GLN A 301 -7.75 15.27 7.09
CA GLN A 301 -7.65 15.11 8.54
C GLN A 301 -6.32 14.43 8.94
N ALA A 302 -5.88 13.43 8.19
CA ALA A 302 -4.61 12.77 8.42
C ALA A 302 -3.42 13.75 8.33
N GLN A 303 -3.42 14.64 7.34
CA GLN A 303 -2.38 15.66 7.20
C GLN A 303 -2.38 16.67 8.35
N ILE A 304 -3.55 17.07 8.81
CA ILE A 304 -3.69 17.97 9.98
C ILE A 304 -3.08 17.33 11.22
N ILE A 305 -3.36 16.05 11.44
CA ILE A 305 -2.81 15.28 12.56
C ILE A 305 -1.30 15.12 12.43
N GLU A 306 -0.80 14.73 11.26
CA GLU A 306 0.65 14.60 10.99
C GLU A 306 1.39 15.90 11.27
N LYS A 307 0.86 17.01 10.79
CA LYS A 307 1.46 18.34 10.99
C LYS A 307 1.50 18.71 12.46
N HIS A 308 0.44 18.40 13.21
CA HIS A 308 0.38 18.71 14.64
C HIS A 308 1.43 17.94 15.44
N TYR A 309 1.58 16.64 15.16
CA TYR A 309 2.57 15.78 15.84
C TYR A 309 3.97 15.87 15.24
N ASP A 310 4.12 16.48 14.06
CA ASP A 310 5.38 16.62 13.32
C ASP A 310 6.10 15.28 13.08
N ARG A 311 5.34 14.26 12.73
CA ARG A 311 5.85 12.91 12.40
C ARG A 311 4.79 12.08 11.66
N PRO A 312 5.21 11.01 10.96
CA PRO A 312 4.27 10.06 10.37
C PRO A 312 3.36 9.43 11.43
N MET A 313 2.09 9.27 11.10
CA MET A 313 1.06 8.82 12.01
C MET A 313 0.31 7.59 11.49
N ASP A 314 -0.11 6.77 12.44
CA ASP A 314 -1.02 5.63 12.29
C ASP A 314 -2.33 6.04 12.96
N ILE A 315 -3.42 6.07 12.18
CA ILE A 315 -4.69 6.66 12.59
C ILE A 315 -5.83 5.68 12.33
N GLU A 316 -6.65 5.46 13.36
CA GLU A 316 -7.90 4.73 13.20
C GLU A 316 -9.04 5.72 13.00
N TRP A 317 -9.92 5.43 12.04
CA TRP A 317 -11.07 6.25 11.70
C TRP A 317 -12.36 5.42 11.61
N ALA A 318 -13.50 6.08 11.76
CA ALA A 318 -14.81 5.45 11.62
C ALA A 318 -15.82 6.45 11.06
N LYS A 319 -16.70 5.97 10.20
CA LYS A 319 -17.87 6.72 9.72
C LYS A 319 -19.09 6.35 10.53
N ASP A 320 -19.82 7.34 11.02
CA ASP A 320 -21.07 7.14 11.72
C ASP A 320 -22.23 7.04 10.72
N GLY A 321 -22.92 5.91 10.70
CA GLY A 321 -24.05 5.69 9.78
C GLY A 321 -25.32 6.47 10.15
N ALA A 322 -25.39 7.02 11.37
CA ALA A 322 -26.53 7.81 11.80
C ALA A 322 -26.42 9.28 11.38
N ASP A 323 -25.23 9.89 11.49
CA ASP A 323 -25.02 11.30 11.13
C ASP A 323 -24.22 11.50 9.83
N GLY A 324 -23.64 10.43 9.29
CA GLY A 324 -22.82 10.47 8.08
C GLY A 324 -21.45 11.12 8.25
N GLN A 325 -21.03 11.43 9.47
CA GLN A 325 -19.77 12.10 9.75
C GLN A 325 -18.60 11.11 9.90
N LEU A 326 -17.40 11.60 9.57
CA LEU A 326 -16.16 10.87 9.76
C LEU A 326 -15.50 11.26 11.09
N TYR A 327 -15.12 10.27 11.88
CA TYR A 327 -14.50 10.46 13.18
C TYR A 327 -13.12 9.82 13.23
N ILE A 328 -12.21 10.48 13.94
CA ILE A 328 -10.92 9.91 14.30
C ILE A 328 -11.08 9.26 15.68
N VAL A 329 -10.79 7.99 15.77
CA VAL A 329 -11.00 7.22 17.00
C VAL A 329 -9.71 6.88 17.75
N GLN A 330 -8.57 6.96 17.06
CA GLN A 330 -7.24 6.84 17.67
C GLN A 330 -6.19 7.41 16.72
N ALA A 331 -5.10 7.96 17.25
CA ALA A 331 -3.91 8.32 16.51
C ALA A 331 -2.66 8.03 17.35
N ARG A 332 -1.64 7.47 16.70
CA ARG A 332 -0.34 7.21 17.31
C ARG A 332 0.77 7.40 16.29
N PRO A 333 2.03 7.65 16.73
CA PRO A 333 3.15 7.70 15.80
C PRO A 333 3.32 6.38 15.05
N GLU A 334 3.60 6.48 13.75
CA GLU A 334 4.04 5.33 12.97
C GLU A 334 5.52 5.05 13.36
N THR A 335 5.85 3.81 13.71
CA THR A 335 7.13 3.49 14.32
C THR A 335 8.01 2.56 13.50
N VAL A 336 7.47 1.87 12.51
CA VAL A 336 8.21 0.87 11.74
C VAL A 336 9.04 1.53 10.63
N ARG A 337 8.39 2.24 9.72
CA ARG A 337 9.08 2.85 8.56
C ARG A 337 9.88 4.10 8.92
N SER A 338 9.45 4.86 9.91
CA SER A 338 10.18 6.04 10.36
C SER A 338 11.52 5.72 11.03
N ARG A 339 11.77 4.46 11.41
CA ARG A 339 13.03 3.99 12.00
C ARG A 339 14.01 3.41 10.99
N GLU A 340 13.57 3.10 9.78
CA GLU A 340 14.45 2.50 8.78
C GLU A 340 15.50 3.49 8.28
N ASP A 341 16.69 2.96 7.99
CA ASP A 341 17.75 3.73 7.36
C ASP A 341 17.37 4.06 5.92
N ALA A 342 16.98 5.30 5.68
CA ALA A 342 16.64 5.79 4.34
C ALA A 342 17.86 5.88 3.39
N GLN A 343 19.05 5.55 3.85
CA GLN A 343 20.31 5.70 3.09
C GLN A 343 20.71 4.44 2.32
N THR A 344 20.08 3.29 2.63
CA THR A 344 20.35 2.03 1.94
C THR A 344 19.08 1.40 1.38
N ILE A 345 19.19 0.74 0.22
CA ILE A 345 18.11 -0.03 -0.40
C ILE A 345 18.57 -1.45 -0.65
N GLU A 346 17.82 -2.43 -0.15
CA GLU A 346 17.97 -3.84 -0.51
C GLU A 346 17.00 -4.18 -1.63
N ARG A 347 17.46 -5.00 -2.58
CA ARG A 347 16.63 -5.52 -3.66
C ARG A 347 16.74 -7.02 -3.75
N PHE A 348 15.59 -7.64 -3.90
CA PHE A 348 15.44 -9.07 -4.09
C PHE A 348 14.98 -9.34 -5.53
N GLN A 349 15.62 -10.28 -6.18
CA GLN A 349 15.27 -10.68 -7.54
C GLN A 349 15.27 -12.21 -7.66
N LEU A 350 14.15 -12.77 -8.13
CA LEU A 350 14.06 -14.20 -8.43
C LEU A 350 14.96 -14.57 -9.60
N LYS A 351 15.64 -15.73 -9.50
CA LYS A 351 16.48 -16.28 -10.54
C LYS A 351 15.80 -17.34 -11.40
N GLY A 352 14.57 -17.66 -11.16
CA GLY A 352 13.85 -18.69 -11.89
C GLY A 352 12.37 -18.43 -11.88
N SER A 353 11.62 -19.37 -12.43
CA SER A 353 10.18 -19.38 -12.42
C SER A 353 9.63 -20.73 -12.04
N ALA A 354 8.48 -20.76 -11.39
CA ALA A 354 7.74 -21.97 -11.02
C ALA A 354 6.25 -21.69 -11.08
N GLY A 355 5.44 -22.71 -10.88
CA GLY A 355 3.99 -22.53 -10.84
C GLY A 355 3.56 -21.70 -9.64
N ILE A 356 2.65 -20.77 -9.85
CA ILE A 356 2.03 -19.96 -8.79
C ILE A 356 0.93 -20.77 -8.13
N VAL A 357 1.05 -20.99 -6.82
CA VAL A 357 0.06 -21.75 -6.03
C VAL A 357 -1.09 -20.85 -5.58
N CYS A 358 -0.75 -19.67 -5.09
CA CYS A 358 -1.72 -18.64 -4.70
C CYS A 358 -1.06 -17.26 -4.69
N GLU A 359 -1.88 -16.24 -4.61
CA GLU A 359 -1.43 -14.84 -4.58
C GLU A 359 -2.25 -14.02 -3.59
N GLY A 360 -1.68 -12.92 -3.13
CA GLY A 360 -2.33 -12.01 -2.20
C GLY A 360 -1.62 -10.66 -2.17
N ARG A 361 -1.79 -9.90 -1.09
CA ARG A 361 -1.11 -8.60 -0.92
C ARG A 361 0.29 -8.82 -0.38
N ALA A 362 1.28 -8.26 -1.06
CA ALA A 362 2.66 -8.28 -0.63
C ALA A 362 2.90 -7.33 0.54
N ILE A 363 3.61 -7.80 1.55
CA ILE A 363 4.09 -7.01 2.68
C ILE A 363 5.61 -6.97 2.62
N GLY A 364 6.16 -5.79 2.44
CA GLY A 364 7.58 -5.60 2.17
C GLY A 364 7.95 -5.89 0.72
N HIS A 365 9.24 -6.07 0.47
CA HIS A 365 9.81 -6.27 -0.87
C HIS A 365 10.73 -7.48 -0.95
N LYS A 366 10.74 -8.29 0.08
CA LYS A 366 11.66 -9.41 0.23
C LYS A 366 11.11 -10.70 -0.38
N ILE A 367 12.00 -11.67 -0.51
CA ILE A 367 11.69 -13.04 -0.91
C ILE A 367 12.12 -13.95 0.24
N GLY A 368 11.29 -14.91 0.58
CA GLY A 368 11.60 -15.95 1.55
C GLY A 368 11.22 -17.32 1.00
N ALA A 369 11.97 -18.35 1.37
CA ALA A 369 11.71 -19.71 0.93
C ALA A 369 11.90 -20.69 2.08
N GLY A 370 11.22 -21.81 2.01
CA GLY A 370 11.32 -22.88 3.00
C GLY A 370 10.20 -23.89 2.88
N GLN A 371 10.13 -24.77 3.87
CA GLN A 371 9.04 -25.75 3.95
C GLN A 371 7.79 -25.09 4.56
N ALA A 372 6.67 -25.31 3.93
CA ALA A 372 5.39 -24.83 4.44
C ALA A 372 4.98 -25.60 5.70
N LYS A 373 4.48 -24.86 6.69
CA LYS A 373 3.79 -25.40 7.87
C LYS A 373 2.41 -24.76 7.93
N VAL A 374 1.40 -25.54 7.61
CA VAL A 374 0.00 -25.10 7.64
C VAL A 374 -0.53 -25.34 9.04
N LEU A 375 -0.79 -24.27 9.79
CA LEU A 375 -1.26 -24.34 11.16
C LEU A 375 -2.70 -23.83 11.26
N GLY A 376 -3.57 -24.62 11.88
CA GLY A 376 -4.97 -24.26 12.12
C GLY A 376 -5.17 -23.53 13.44
N SER A 377 -4.25 -23.64 14.39
CA SER A 377 -4.36 -23.06 15.71
C SER A 377 -2.99 -22.82 16.32
N ILE A 378 -2.91 -21.91 17.27
CA ILE A 378 -1.71 -21.60 18.06
C ILE A 378 -1.20 -22.83 18.83
N ASP A 379 -2.06 -23.78 19.16
CA ASP A 379 -1.70 -25.01 19.87
C ASP A 379 -0.75 -25.91 19.08
N GLU A 380 -0.62 -25.69 17.78
CA GLU A 380 0.28 -26.41 16.89
C GLU A 380 1.66 -25.75 16.74
N MET A 381 1.98 -24.76 17.56
CA MET A 381 3.18 -23.92 17.43
C MET A 381 4.51 -24.69 17.47
N ASP A 382 4.54 -25.82 18.15
CA ASP A 382 5.72 -26.68 18.24
C ASP A 382 6.06 -27.40 16.91
N LYS A 383 5.15 -27.40 15.96
CA LYS A 383 5.38 -27.97 14.63
C LYS A 383 6.26 -27.10 13.73
N ILE A 384 6.38 -25.79 14.01
CA ILE A 384 7.18 -24.88 13.19
C ILE A 384 8.63 -24.85 13.66
N GLN A 385 9.56 -24.85 12.72
CA GLN A 385 10.99 -24.76 12.95
C GLN A 385 11.56 -23.51 12.29
N ALA A 386 12.74 -23.08 12.72
CA ALA A 386 13.40 -21.94 12.13
C ALA A 386 13.61 -22.13 10.61
N GLY A 387 13.21 -21.13 9.82
CA GLY A 387 13.28 -21.16 8.37
C GLY A 387 12.07 -21.73 7.65
N ASP A 388 11.06 -22.22 8.39
CA ASP A 388 9.81 -22.66 7.78
C ASP A 388 8.96 -21.47 7.34
N VAL A 389 8.07 -21.71 6.40
CA VAL A 389 7.04 -20.71 5.97
C VAL A 389 5.75 -21.01 6.72
N LEU A 390 5.29 -20.04 7.52
CA LEU A 390 4.02 -20.14 8.23
C LEU A 390 2.86 -19.89 7.29
N VAL A 391 1.95 -20.84 7.19
CA VAL A 391 0.70 -20.72 6.41
C VAL A 391 -0.47 -20.92 7.35
N THR A 392 -1.36 -19.93 7.46
CA THR A 392 -2.50 -19.98 8.37
C THR A 392 -3.65 -19.11 7.87
N ASP A 393 -4.82 -19.24 8.47
CA ASP A 393 -5.99 -18.43 8.10
C ASP A 393 -5.79 -16.95 8.45
N MET A 394 -5.42 -16.66 9.68
CA MET A 394 -5.04 -15.34 10.15
C MET A 394 -4.18 -15.47 11.40
N THR A 395 -3.47 -14.40 11.78
CA THR A 395 -2.69 -14.39 13.02
C THR A 395 -3.26 -13.37 14.00
N ASP A 396 -2.99 -13.58 15.26
CA ASP A 396 -3.19 -12.60 16.32
C ASP A 396 -1.88 -12.48 17.14
N PRO A 397 -1.82 -11.58 18.12
CA PRO A 397 -0.60 -11.38 18.87
C PRO A 397 -0.01 -12.60 19.58
N ASP A 398 -0.81 -13.62 19.87
CA ASP A 398 -0.32 -14.86 20.49
C ASP A 398 0.56 -15.70 19.53
N TRP A 399 0.49 -15.41 18.22
CA TRP A 399 1.30 -16.07 17.19
C TRP A 399 2.72 -15.51 17.09
N GLU A 400 3.03 -14.39 17.72
CA GLU A 400 4.31 -13.70 17.56
C GLU A 400 5.54 -14.60 17.80
N PRO A 401 5.60 -15.47 18.84
CA PRO A 401 6.74 -16.38 19.01
C PRO A 401 6.99 -17.32 17.84
N ILE A 402 5.93 -17.77 17.17
CA ILE A 402 6.01 -18.59 15.96
C ILE A 402 6.50 -17.77 14.77
N MET A 403 5.96 -16.57 14.61
CA MET A 403 6.29 -15.70 13.49
C MET A 403 7.77 -15.33 13.48
N LYS A 404 8.41 -15.22 14.64
CA LYS A 404 9.86 -14.97 14.77
C LYS A 404 10.74 -16.06 14.19
N LYS A 405 10.24 -17.29 14.09
CA LYS A 405 10.97 -18.44 13.52
C LYS A 405 10.78 -18.54 12.02
N ALA A 406 9.72 -17.96 11.48
CA ALA A 406 9.33 -18.10 10.09
C ALA A 406 10.28 -17.34 9.15
N SER A 407 10.55 -17.90 7.99
CA SER A 407 11.24 -17.20 6.88
C SER A 407 10.26 -16.34 6.08
N ALA A 408 8.98 -16.66 6.12
CA ALA A 408 7.89 -15.93 5.47
C ALA A 408 6.55 -16.31 6.11
N ILE A 409 5.54 -15.48 5.91
CA ILE A 409 4.19 -15.67 6.44
C ILE A 409 3.19 -15.57 5.28
N VAL A 410 2.22 -16.49 5.27
CA VAL A 410 1.14 -16.51 4.29
C VAL A 410 -0.19 -16.65 5.03
N THR A 411 -1.14 -15.74 4.76
CA THR A 411 -2.46 -15.80 5.40
C THR A 411 -3.58 -15.74 4.37
N ASN A 412 -4.71 -16.39 4.71
CA ASN A 412 -5.93 -16.30 3.89
C ASN A 412 -6.58 -14.93 3.99
N ARG A 413 -6.59 -14.35 5.18
CA ARG A 413 -7.28 -13.10 5.49
C ARG A 413 -6.32 -12.01 5.89
N GLY A 414 -6.73 -10.77 5.68
CA GLY A 414 -6.04 -9.59 6.12
C GLY A 414 -5.60 -8.67 4.97
N GLY A 415 -5.33 -7.43 5.32
CA GLY A 415 -4.76 -6.41 4.46
C GLY A 415 -3.43 -5.90 5.02
N ARG A 416 -2.91 -4.82 4.46
CA ARG A 416 -1.63 -4.22 4.86
C ARG A 416 -1.55 -3.72 6.29
N THR A 417 -2.68 -3.57 6.95
CA THR A 417 -2.79 -3.06 8.33
C THR A 417 -3.10 -4.15 9.35
N CYS A 418 -3.18 -5.40 8.92
CA CYS A 418 -3.47 -6.51 9.83
C CYS A 418 -2.26 -6.86 10.70
N HIS A 419 -2.52 -7.63 11.76
CA HIS A 419 -1.48 -8.09 12.69
C HIS A 419 -0.31 -8.79 11.98
N ALA A 420 -0.60 -9.73 11.06
CA ALA A 420 0.44 -10.44 10.32
C ALA A 420 1.33 -9.47 9.54
N ALA A 421 0.75 -8.46 8.91
CA ALA A 421 1.48 -7.44 8.16
C ALA A 421 2.38 -6.58 9.07
N ILE A 422 1.84 -6.13 10.20
CA ILE A 422 2.59 -5.32 11.16
C ILE A 422 3.80 -6.07 11.71
N ILE A 423 3.59 -7.30 12.16
CA ILE A 423 4.68 -8.12 12.73
C ILE A 423 5.71 -8.51 11.66
N ALA A 424 5.28 -8.83 10.43
CA ALA A 424 6.21 -9.15 9.35
C ALA A 424 7.15 -7.96 9.05
N ARG A 425 6.62 -6.72 9.05
CA ARG A 425 7.44 -5.51 8.92
C ARG A 425 8.42 -5.34 10.06
N GLU A 426 7.96 -5.53 11.30
CA GLU A 426 8.82 -5.43 12.48
C GLU A 426 9.94 -6.46 12.47
N LEU A 427 9.66 -7.68 12.04
CA LEU A 427 10.63 -8.77 11.94
C LEU A 427 11.51 -8.68 10.68
N GLY A 428 11.14 -7.85 9.71
CA GLY A 428 11.84 -7.71 8.44
C GLY A 428 11.74 -8.96 7.55
N ILE A 429 10.64 -9.70 7.61
CA ILE A 429 10.40 -10.90 6.78
C ILE A 429 9.27 -10.65 5.78
N PRO A 430 9.26 -11.33 4.62
CA PRO A 430 8.18 -11.20 3.67
C PRO A 430 6.89 -11.83 4.20
N ALA A 431 5.76 -11.21 3.89
CA ALA A 431 4.46 -11.81 4.12
C ALA A 431 3.54 -11.56 2.93
N VAL A 432 2.65 -12.51 2.66
CA VAL A 432 1.57 -12.37 1.68
C VAL A 432 0.27 -12.64 2.41
N VAL A 433 -0.58 -11.61 2.46
CA VAL A 433 -1.84 -11.66 3.20
C VAL A 433 -3.02 -11.59 2.23
N GLY A 434 -4.20 -12.00 2.70
CA GLY A 434 -5.40 -11.93 1.86
C GLY A 434 -5.43 -12.91 0.70
N CYS A 435 -4.76 -14.05 0.81
CA CYS A 435 -4.72 -15.07 -0.27
C CYS A 435 -6.05 -15.79 -0.50
N GLY A 436 -6.94 -15.81 0.49
CA GLY A 436 -8.24 -16.45 0.42
C GLY A 436 -8.22 -17.96 0.62
N ASN A 437 -7.35 -18.69 -0.05
CA ASN A 437 -7.33 -20.14 -0.10
C ASN A 437 -5.96 -20.79 0.17
N ALA A 438 -5.02 -20.08 0.75
CA ALA A 438 -3.66 -20.60 0.96
C ALA A 438 -3.64 -21.88 1.79
N THR A 439 -4.44 -21.97 2.85
CA THR A 439 -4.52 -23.15 3.71
C THR A 439 -5.11 -24.38 3.01
N ASP A 440 -5.85 -24.19 1.92
CA ASP A 440 -6.43 -25.27 1.11
C ASP A 440 -5.51 -25.69 -0.03
N THR A 441 -4.69 -24.79 -0.57
CA THR A 441 -3.84 -25.03 -1.73
C THR A 441 -2.41 -25.41 -1.38
N ILE A 442 -1.95 -25.08 -0.18
CA ILE A 442 -0.62 -25.39 0.32
C ILE A 442 -0.74 -26.48 1.39
N SER A 443 0.11 -27.51 1.32
CA SER A 443 0.17 -28.60 2.30
C SER A 443 1.46 -28.50 3.11
N THR A 444 1.39 -28.87 4.38
CA THR A 444 2.57 -28.96 5.25
C THR A 444 3.62 -29.90 4.61
N GLY A 445 4.85 -29.41 4.52
CA GLY A 445 5.96 -30.11 3.90
C GLY A 445 6.26 -29.71 2.46
N ASP A 446 5.36 -28.93 1.83
CA ASP A 446 5.64 -28.37 0.50
C ASP A 446 6.83 -27.41 0.57
N SER A 447 7.75 -27.51 -0.40
CA SER A 447 8.81 -26.51 -0.57
C SER A 447 8.27 -25.37 -1.40
N ILE A 448 8.21 -24.18 -0.83
CA ILE A 448 7.61 -23.00 -1.46
C ILE A 448 8.52 -21.77 -1.37
N THR A 449 8.29 -20.83 -2.28
CA THR A 449 8.91 -19.50 -2.28
C THR A 449 7.82 -18.45 -2.17
N VAL A 450 8.00 -17.53 -1.24
CA VAL A 450 7.11 -16.38 -1.03
C VAL A 450 7.80 -15.13 -1.53
N SER A 451 7.29 -14.56 -2.62
CA SER A 451 7.87 -13.38 -3.26
C SER A 451 7.01 -12.14 -3.05
N CYS A 452 7.59 -11.14 -2.42
CA CYS A 452 7.04 -9.80 -2.32
C CYS A 452 7.82 -8.81 -3.21
N ALA A 453 8.70 -9.30 -4.08
CA ALA A 453 9.59 -8.48 -4.89
C ALA A 453 8.98 -8.03 -6.23
N GLU A 454 7.74 -8.41 -6.53
CA GLU A 454 7.11 -8.22 -7.84
C GLU A 454 6.02 -7.15 -7.84
N GLY A 455 5.89 -6.39 -6.77
CA GLY A 455 4.92 -5.31 -6.62
C GLY A 455 3.97 -5.50 -5.45
N ASP A 456 2.78 -4.95 -5.55
CA ASP A 456 1.75 -5.02 -4.51
C ASP A 456 1.16 -6.43 -4.36
N THR A 457 1.22 -7.23 -5.42
CA THR A 457 0.79 -8.62 -5.37
C THR A 457 1.96 -9.51 -4.96
N GLY A 458 1.77 -10.27 -3.89
CA GLY A 458 2.70 -11.30 -3.46
C GLY A 458 2.34 -12.65 -4.07
N TYR A 459 3.34 -13.41 -4.46
CA TYR A 459 3.17 -14.71 -5.10
C TYR A 459 3.80 -15.81 -4.28
N ILE A 460 3.10 -16.95 -4.21
CA ILE A 460 3.63 -18.17 -3.62
C ILE A 460 3.88 -19.17 -4.75
N TYR A 461 5.15 -19.57 -4.90
CA TYR A 461 5.59 -20.52 -5.92
C TYR A 461 5.72 -21.95 -5.34
N ASN A 462 5.44 -22.95 -6.16
CA ASN A 462 5.41 -24.36 -5.75
C ASN A 462 6.78 -25.03 -5.63
N GLN A 463 7.84 -24.25 -5.69
CA GLN A 463 9.24 -24.71 -5.57
C GLN A 463 10.03 -23.72 -4.74
N GLU A 464 11.12 -24.20 -4.15
CA GLU A 464 12.12 -23.33 -3.56
C GLU A 464 13.00 -22.75 -4.69
N LEU A 465 12.90 -21.45 -4.92
CA LEU A 465 13.63 -20.73 -5.97
C LEU A 465 14.82 -19.97 -5.39
N GLU A 466 15.90 -19.94 -6.16
CA GLU A 466 17.04 -19.06 -5.84
C GLU A 466 16.71 -17.61 -6.14
N PHE A 467 17.29 -16.72 -5.37
CA PHE A 467 17.12 -15.28 -5.57
C PHE A 467 18.40 -14.52 -5.20
N ASP A 468 18.60 -13.36 -5.81
CA ASP A 468 19.68 -12.43 -5.51
C ASP A 468 19.21 -11.33 -4.57
N VAL A 469 20.12 -10.89 -3.69
CA VAL A 469 19.93 -9.74 -2.82
C VAL A 469 21.04 -8.72 -3.10
N THR A 470 20.67 -7.53 -3.54
CA THR A 470 21.60 -6.42 -3.81
C THR A 470 21.33 -5.28 -2.83
N THR A 471 22.38 -4.80 -2.16
CA THR A 471 22.32 -3.65 -1.25
C THR A 471 23.02 -2.45 -1.86
N SER A 472 22.34 -1.31 -1.93
CA SER A 472 22.90 -0.06 -2.49
C SER A 472 22.77 1.10 -1.50
N ARG A 473 23.81 1.94 -1.41
CA ARG A 473 23.76 3.20 -0.65
C ARG A 473 23.37 4.34 -1.59
N ILE A 474 22.47 5.21 -1.12
CA ILE A 474 21.88 6.30 -1.91
C ILE A 474 22.05 7.69 -1.29
N ASP A 475 22.77 7.79 -0.17
CA ASP A 475 22.87 9.00 0.65
C ASP A 475 23.74 10.11 0.07
N SER A 476 24.68 9.79 -0.83
CA SER A 476 25.56 10.79 -1.43
C SER A 476 25.94 10.40 -2.86
N MET A 477 25.19 10.93 -3.82
CA MET A 477 25.46 10.69 -5.22
C MET A 477 26.23 11.87 -5.83
N PRO A 478 27.32 11.62 -6.59
CA PRO A 478 28.01 12.68 -7.32
C PRO A 478 27.13 13.23 -8.45
N GLU A 479 27.48 14.38 -9.00
CA GLU A 479 26.81 14.89 -10.19
C GLU A 479 27.02 13.95 -11.37
N SER A 480 25.94 13.69 -12.10
CA SER A 480 26.00 12.91 -13.33
C SER A 480 26.19 13.82 -14.56
N PRO A 481 27.02 13.42 -15.54
CA PRO A 481 27.21 14.20 -16.78
C PRO A 481 25.96 14.25 -17.68
N THR A 482 24.96 13.43 -17.39
CA THR A 482 23.65 13.41 -18.07
C THR A 482 22.55 13.11 -17.05
N LYS A 483 21.32 13.37 -17.42
CA LYS A 483 20.18 13.01 -16.55
C LYS A 483 19.99 11.50 -16.56
N VAL A 484 20.05 10.91 -15.37
CA VAL A 484 19.74 9.49 -15.18
C VAL A 484 18.28 9.38 -14.78
N MET A 485 17.51 8.73 -15.63
CA MET A 485 16.08 8.49 -15.46
C MET A 485 15.81 6.99 -15.28
N MET A 486 14.57 6.62 -15.00
CA MET A 486 14.19 5.22 -14.81
C MET A 486 13.16 4.75 -15.81
N ASN A 487 13.20 3.45 -16.08
CA ASN A 487 12.12 2.73 -16.77
C ASN A 487 11.21 2.14 -15.68
N VAL A 488 9.94 2.52 -15.67
CA VAL A 488 8.96 2.04 -14.68
C VAL A 488 7.77 1.46 -15.40
N GLY A 489 7.54 0.17 -15.25
CA GLY A 489 6.37 -0.51 -15.82
C GLY A 489 5.25 -0.71 -14.83
N ASN A 490 5.62 -1.10 -13.62
CA ASN A 490 4.67 -1.45 -12.56
C ASN A 490 4.43 -0.27 -11.61
N PRO A 491 3.21 0.32 -11.61
CA PRO A 491 2.89 1.41 -10.69
C PRO A 491 3.04 1.04 -9.21
N ASP A 492 2.87 -0.23 -8.86
CA ASP A 492 3.01 -0.73 -7.49
C ASP A 492 4.40 -0.48 -6.91
N ARG A 493 5.41 -0.40 -7.78
CA ARG A 493 6.80 -0.19 -7.39
C ARG A 493 7.24 1.26 -7.45
N ALA A 494 6.36 2.16 -7.91
CA ALA A 494 6.72 3.56 -8.16
C ALA A 494 7.21 4.29 -6.91
N PHE A 495 6.54 4.13 -5.79
CA PHE A 495 6.93 4.79 -4.54
C PHE A 495 8.28 4.29 -4.01
N ASP A 496 8.55 3.00 -4.17
CA ASP A 496 9.82 2.41 -3.77
C ASP A 496 10.95 2.89 -4.70
N PHE A 497 10.74 2.85 -6.00
CA PHE A 497 11.73 3.30 -6.97
C PHE A 497 12.04 4.80 -6.89
N ALA A 498 11.06 5.62 -6.50
CA ALA A 498 11.26 7.06 -6.33
C ALA A 498 12.26 7.40 -5.21
N ARG A 499 12.59 6.47 -4.32
CA ARG A 499 13.64 6.62 -3.30
C ARG A 499 15.05 6.58 -3.89
N LEU A 500 15.23 5.95 -5.05
CA LEU A 500 16.51 5.93 -5.75
C LEU A 500 16.85 7.32 -6.26
N PRO A 501 18.14 7.64 -6.42
CA PRO A 501 18.53 8.88 -7.11
C PRO A 501 18.01 8.85 -8.55
N HIS A 502 17.38 9.94 -8.98
CA HIS A 502 16.78 10.01 -10.31
C HIS A 502 16.55 11.44 -10.79
N LYS A 503 16.35 11.57 -12.09
CA LYS A 503 15.86 12.79 -12.76
C LYS A 503 14.53 12.56 -13.47
N GLY A 504 13.70 11.64 -12.96
CA GLY A 504 12.39 11.30 -13.48
C GLY A 504 12.31 9.93 -14.13
N VAL A 505 11.24 9.72 -14.89
CA VAL A 505 10.94 8.47 -15.60
C VAL A 505 11.02 8.72 -17.10
N GLY A 506 11.96 8.07 -17.78
CA GLY A 506 12.12 8.20 -19.23
C GLY A 506 11.18 7.29 -20.01
N LEU A 507 10.68 6.23 -19.36
CA LEU A 507 9.72 5.30 -19.94
C LEU A 507 8.79 4.74 -18.88
N ALA A 508 7.53 5.14 -18.92
CA ALA A 508 6.43 4.49 -18.19
C ALA A 508 5.58 3.73 -19.22
N ARG A 509 5.43 2.42 -19.05
CA ARG A 509 4.72 1.55 -19.99
C ARG A 509 3.27 1.35 -19.58
N LEU A 510 2.32 1.62 -20.46
CA LEU A 510 0.90 1.35 -20.20
C LEU A 510 0.56 -0.15 -20.25
N GLU A 511 1.36 -0.94 -20.91
CA GLU A 511 1.11 -2.39 -21.11
C GLU A 511 0.95 -3.13 -19.77
N PHE A 512 1.75 -2.76 -18.80
CA PHE A 512 1.62 -3.38 -17.46
C PHE A 512 0.26 -3.05 -16.84
N ILE A 513 -0.15 -1.79 -16.91
CA ILE A 513 -1.45 -1.34 -16.37
C ILE A 513 -2.59 -2.05 -17.10
N ILE A 514 -2.55 -2.09 -18.43
CA ILE A 514 -3.58 -2.73 -19.25
C ILE A 514 -3.64 -4.23 -18.98
N ASN A 515 -2.50 -4.89 -18.88
CA ASN A 515 -2.43 -6.34 -18.70
C ASN A 515 -2.78 -6.78 -17.27
N ARG A 516 -2.27 -6.09 -16.25
CA ARG A 516 -2.38 -6.50 -14.85
C ARG A 516 -3.53 -5.85 -14.10
N MET A 517 -3.75 -4.55 -14.29
CA MET A 517 -4.76 -3.81 -13.56
C MET A 517 -6.12 -3.83 -14.25
N ILE A 518 -6.15 -3.91 -15.58
CA ILE A 518 -7.36 -3.92 -16.38
C ILE A 518 -7.73 -5.35 -16.81
N GLY A 519 -6.85 -6.00 -17.57
CA GLY A 519 -7.00 -7.39 -17.99
C GLY A 519 -8.02 -7.66 -19.08
N VAL A 520 -8.78 -6.65 -19.51
CA VAL A 520 -9.85 -6.76 -20.51
C VAL A 520 -9.50 -5.95 -21.76
N HIS A 521 -9.76 -6.50 -22.93
CA HIS A 521 -9.57 -5.77 -24.18
C HIS A 521 -10.51 -4.53 -24.21
N PRO A 522 -10.01 -3.35 -24.59
CA PRO A 522 -10.80 -2.12 -24.54
C PRO A 522 -12.08 -2.19 -25.40
N LYS A 523 -12.07 -2.90 -26.52
CA LYS A 523 -13.27 -3.09 -27.34
C LYS A 523 -14.32 -3.95 -26.65
N ALA A 524 -13.93 -4.94 -25.84
CA ALA A 524 -14.87 -5.73 -25.08
C ALA A 524 -15.59 -4.87 -24.02
N LEU A 525 -14.93 -3.86 -23.49
CA LEU A 525 -15.54 -2.89 -22.57
C LEU A 525 -16.41 -1.88 -23.30
N LEU A 526 -15.97 -1.36 -24.44
CA LEU A 526 -16.77 -0.43 -25.26
C LEU A 526 -18.04 -1.09 -25.83
N ASN A 527 -17.97 -2.38 -26.14
CA ASN A 527 -19.07 -3.18 -26.66
C ASN A 527 -19.62 -4.16 -25.62
N PHE A 528 -19.58 -3.78 -24.34
CA PHE A 528 -19.97 -4.65 -23.22
C PHE A 528 -21.37 -5.26 -23.38
N ASP A 529 -22.35 -4.46 -23.82
CA ASP A 529 -23.73 -4.89 -23.90
C ASP A 529 -23.97 -6.01 -24.93
N THR A 530 -23.08 -6.13 -25.92
CA THR A 530 -23.19 -7.13 -27.00
C THR A 530 -22.32 -8.36 -26.78
N GLN A 531 -21.61 -8.43 -25.65
CA GLN A 531 -20.75 -9.58 -25.34
C GLN A 531 -21.59 -10.83 -25.02
N PRO A 532 -21.05 -12.05 -25.24
CA PRO A 532 -21.69 -13.29 -24.75
C PRO A 532 -21.91 -13.23 -23.23
N GLU A 533 -23.00 -13.85 -22.76
CA GLU A 533 -23.37 -13.79 -21.32
C GLU A 533 -22.26 -14.25 -20.38
N GLU A 534 -21.54 -15.31 -20.71
CA GLU A 534 -20.43 -15.82 -19.91
C GLU A 534 -19.31 -14.79 -19.79
N LEU A 535 -18.99 -14.11 -20.89
CA LEU A 535 -17.98 -13.06 -20.92
C LEU A 535 -18.45 -11.81 -20.17
N LYS A 536 -19.74 -11.46 -20.27
CA LYS A 536 -20.33 -10.36 -19.50
C LYS A 536 -20.22 -10.58 -18.00
N GLU A 537 -20.46 -11.79 -17.52
CA GLU A 537 -20.33 -12.14 -16.10
C GLU A 537 -18.89 -11.99 -15.64
N GLU A 538 -17.93 -12.50 -16.39
CA GLU A 538 -16.50 -12.37 -16.09
C GLU A 538 -16.07 -10.90 -16.04
N ILE A 539 -16.44 -10.11 -17.05
CA ILE A 539 -16.13 -8.69 -17.10
C ILE A 539 -16.80 -7.93 -15.97
N SER A 540 -18.05 -8.23 -15.65
CA SER A 540 -18.80 -7.60 -14.55
C SER A 540 -18.10 -7.77 -13.21
N ASP A 541 -17.49 -8.92 -12.95
CA ASP A 541 -16.71 -9.15 -11.74
C ASP A 541 -15.40 -8.34 -11.75
N MET A 542 -14.75 -8.22 -12.91
CA MET A 542 -13.49 -7.48 -13.04
C MET A 542 -13.65 -5.96 -12.88
N ILE A 543 -14.78 -5.41 -13.34
CA ILE A 543 -15.05 -3.96 -13.28
C ILE A 543 -15.75 -3.51 -11.99
N ALA A 544 -15.95 -4.42 -11.05
CA ALA A 544 -16.64 -4.12 -9.79
C ALA A 544 -16.05 -2.88 -9.09
N GLY A 545 -16.94 -2.03 -8.58
CA GLY A 545 -16.56 -0.79 -7.90
C GLY A 545 -16.46 0.45 -8.81
N TYR A 546 -16.52 0.28 -10.13
CA TYR A 546 -16.44 1.38 -11.11
C TYR A 546 -17.80 1.62 -11.78
N GLU A 547 -18.01 2.86 -12.20
CA GLU A 547 -19.30 3.36 -12.67
C GLU A 547 -19.81 2.63 -13.93
N SER A 548 -18.90 2.31 -14.86
CA SER A 548 -19.22 1.64 -16.11
C SER A 548 -18.00 0.89 -16.66
N PRO A 549 -18.20 -0.01 -17.65
CA PRO A 549 -17.07 -0.67 -18.31
C PRO A 549 -16.07 0.33 -18.91
N LYS A 550 -16.54 1.36 -19.56
CA LYS A 550 -15.71 2.43 -20.13
C LYS A 550 -14.94 3.19 -19.05
N GLU A 551 -15.61 3.61 -17.98
CA GLU A 551 -14.99 4.32 -16.87
C GLU A 551 -13.97 3.45 -16.14
N PHE A 552 -14.20 2.17 -16.02
CA PHE A 552 -13.22 1.24 -15.46
C PHE A 552 -11.88 1.32 -16.19
N TYR A 553 -11.90 1.25 -17.53
CA TYR A 553 -10.67 1.33 -18.34
C TYR A 553 -9.94 2.66 -18.13
N ILE A 554 -10.68 3.75 -18.24
CA ILE A 554 -10.11 5.11 -18.07
C ILE A 554 -9.57 5.29 -16.67
N GLN A 555 -10.33 4.95 -15.64
CA GLN A 555 -9.94 5.14 -14.24
C GLN A 555 -8.73 4.28 -13.85
N LYS A 556 -8.63 3.06 -14.33
CA LYS A 556 -7.46 2.21 -14.09
C LYS A 556 -6.20 2.79 -14.73
N LEU A 557 -6.30 3.35 -15.94
CA LEU A 557 -5.20 4.06 -16.54
C LEU A 557 -4.82 5.32 -15.75
N VAL A 558 -5.81 6.11 -15.32
CA VAL A 558 -5.58 7.28 -14.46
C VAL A 558 -4.84 6.88 -13.18
N GLU A 559 -5.28 5.82 -12.52
CA GLU A 559 -4.67 5.33 -11.28
C GLU A 559 -3.21 4.90 -11.50
N GLY A 560 -2.94 4.12 -12.53
CA GLY A 560 -1.58 3.70 -12.82
C GLY A 560 -0.65 4.86 -13.19
N ILE A 561 -1.10 5.72 -14.10
CA ILE A 561 -0.32 6.87 -14.58
C ILE A 561 -0.11 7.90 -13.45
N SER A 562 -1.15 8.22 -12.70
CA SER A 562 -1.07 9.21 -11.62
C SER A 562 -0.21 8.72 -10.46
N THR A 563 -0.20 7.43 -10.18
CA THR A 563 0.69 6.84 -9.17
C THR A 563 2.15 7.09 -9.54
N ILE A 564 2.53 6.82 -10.78
CA ILE A 564 3.91 7.06 -11.25
C ILE A 564 4.20 8.58 -11.27
N GLY A 565 3.28 9.37 -11.82
CA GLY A 565 3.42 10.82 -11.88
C GLY A 565 3.58 11.47 -10.50
N ALA A 566 2.80 11.05 -9.53
CA ALA A 566 2.87 11.51 -8.14
C ALA A 566 4.18 11.08 -7.46
N ALA A 567 4.58 9.83 -7.64
CA ALA A 567 5.79 9.28 -7.03
C ALA A 567 7.05 10.05 -7.43
N PHE A 568 7.15 10.47 -8.68
CA PHE A 568 8.33 11.13 -9.24
C PHE A 568 8.19 12.65 -9.36
N SER A 569 7.02 13.23 -9.01
CA SER A 569 6.81 14.69 -9.04
C SER A 569 7.89 15.41 -8.20
N PRO A 570 8.41 16.56 -8.66
CA PRO A 570 8.07 17.31 -9.87
C PRO A 570 8.83 16.90 -11.15
N GLU A 571 9.62 15.82 -11.08
CA GLU A 571 10.41 15.35 -12.22
C GLU A 571 9.50 14.81 -13.34
N LYS A 572 9.97 14.90 -14.58
CA LYS A 572 9.21 14.47 -15.75
C LYS A 572 8.99 12.95 -15.76
N VAL A 573 7.78 12.56 -16.15
CA VAL A 573 7.39 11.17 -16.35
C VAL A 573 6.88 11.05 -17.79
N ILE A 574 7.63 10.35 -18.63
CA ILE A 574 7.28 10.17 -20.05
C ILE A 574 6.49 8.86 -20.17
N VAL A 575 5.20 8.97 -20.44
CA VAL A 575 4.30 7.83 -20.58
C VAL A 575 4.21 7.41 -22.05
N ARG A 576 4.66 6.21 -22.32
CA ARG A 576 4.49 5.63 -23.66
C ARG A 576 3.06 5.12 -23.80
N MET A 577 2.34 5.61 -24.80
CA MET A 577 1.01 5.10 -25.15
C MET A 577 1.12 3.63 -25.53
N SER A 578 0.02 2.91 -25.50
CA SER A 578 0.00 1.45 -25.63
C SER A 578 0.73 0.94 -26.89
N ASP A 579 1.59 -0.05 -26.71
CA ASP A 579 2.39 -0.68 -27.77
C ASP A 579 2.24 -2.22 -27.75
N PHE A 580 1.07 -2.72 -27.41
CA PHE A 580 0.78 -4.14 -27.57
C PHE A 580 0.70 -4.53 -29.05
N LYS A 581 1.28 -5.69 -29.34
CA LYS A 581 1.10 -6.38 -30.61
C LYS A 581 -0.24 -7.11 -30.63
N SER A 582 -0.71 -7.50 -31.82
CA SER A 582 -1.99 -8.20 -31.96
C SER A 582 -2.13 -9.45 -31.10
N ASN A 583 -1.06 -10.24 -30.98
CA ASN A 583 -1.05 -11.44 -30.14
C ASN A 583 -1.14 -11.11 -28.64
N GLU A 584 -0.61 -9.98 -28.22
CA GLU A 584 -0.70 -9.54 -26.81
C GLU A 584 -2.10 -9.01 -26.49
N TYR A 585 -2.70 -8.20 -27.34
CA TYR A 585 -4.09 -7.78 -27.20
C TYR A 585 -5.07 -8.96 -27.27
N PHE A 586 -4.77 -9.95 -28.10
CA PHE A 586 -5.57 -11.17 -28.22
C PHE A 586 -5.73 -11.90 -26.88
N ASN A 587 -4.70 -11.87 -26.06
CA ASN A 587 -4.68 -12.58 -24.76
C ASN A 587 -5.45 -11.86 -23.65
N LEU A 588 -5.87 -10.62 -23.85
CA LEU A 588 -6.75 -9.94 -22.92
C LEU A 588 -8.17 -10.54 -23.00
N VAL A 589 -8.91 -10.45 -21.89
CA VAL A 589 -10.28 -10.96 -21.84
C VAL A 589 -11.11 -10.34 -22.96
N GLY A 590 -11.72 -11.17 -23.78
CA GLY A 590 -12.51 -10.75 -24.94
C GLY A 590 -11.69 -10.38 -26.18
N GLY A 591 -10.36 -10.39 -26.09
CA GLY A 591 -9.47 -9.96 -27.17
C GLY A 591 -9.53 -10.82 -28.43
N TYR A 592 -9.84 -12.11 -28.29
CA TYR A 592 -9.92 -13.05 -29.40
C TYR A 592 -10.94 -12.63 -30.48
N GLN A 593 -11.93 -11.84 -30.13
CA GLN A 593 -12.97 -11.36 -31.06
C GLN A 593 -12.47 -10.23 -31.96
N TYR A 594 -11.45 -9.50 -31.57
CA TYR A 594 -11.09 -8.21 -32.18
C TYR A 594 -9.72 -8.18 -32.80
N GLU A 595 -8.85 -9.12 -32.46
CA GLU A 595 -7.48 -9.09 -32.94
C GLU A 595 -7.25 -10.06 -34.10
N PRO A 596 -6.56 -9.60 -35.17
CA PRO A 596 -6.21 -10.48 -36.27
C PRO A 596 -5.09 -11.44 -35.89
N ASP A 597 -5.05 -12.58 -36.57
CA ASP A 597 -3.91 -13.48 -36.52
C ASP A 597 -2.87 -13.01 -37.57
N GLU A 598 -1.86 -12.32 -37.09
CA GLU A 598 -0.79 -11.80 -37.96
C GLU A 598 0.38 -12.77 -38.03
N GLU A 599 0.94 -12.95 -39.20
CA GLU A 599 2.13 -13.81 -39.43
C GLU A 599 3.35 -13.28 -38.65
N ASN A 600 3.54 -11.96 -38.60
CA ASN A 600 4.59 -11.31 -37.84
C ASN A 600 4.05 -10.09 -37.05
N PRO A 601 3.50 -10.30 -35.87
CA PRO A 601 2.94 -9.19 -35.07
C PRO A 601 3.95 -8.09 -34.73
N MET A 602 5.24 -8.41 -34.65
CA MET A 602 6.30 -7.44 -34.39
C MET A 602 6.37 -6.34 -35.46
N LEU A 603 6.09 -6.68 -36.71
CA LEU A 603 6.09 -5.78 -37.85
C LEU A 603 4.69 -5.41 -38.32
N GLY A 604 3.65 -5.78 -37.54
CA GLY A 604 2.27 -5.67 -37.93
C GLY A 604 1.55 -4.45 -37.36
N PHE A 605 0.32 -4.69 -36.92
CA PHE A 605 -0.62 -3.69 -36.43
C PHE A 605 -0.31 -3.31 -34.98
N ARG A 606 0.57 -2.35 -34.81
CA ARG A 606 1.03 -1.90 -33.49
C ARG A 606 1.37 -0.40 -33.48
N GLY A 607 1.37 0.22 -32.32
CA GLY A 607 1.79 1.61 -32.11
C GLY A 607 0.93 2.61 -32.88
N ALA A 608 1.59 3.58 -33.52
CA ALA A 608 0.94 4.68 -34.21
C ALA A 608 -0.06 4.25 -35.28
N SER A 609 0.23 3.18 -36.04
CA SER A 609 -0.69 2.65 -37.05
C SER A 609 -2.04 2.20 -36.47
N ARG A 610 -2.00 1.71 -35.27
CA ARG A 610 -3.20 1.28 -34.55
C ARG A 610 -4.07 2.47 -34.15
N TYR A 611 -3.46 3.53 -33.65
CA TYR A 611 -4.18 4.72 -33.11
C TYR A 611 -4.97 5.46 -34.22
N VAL A 612 -4.41 5.57 -35.41
CA VAL A 612 -5.05 6.26 -36.52
C VAL A 612 -6.04 5.38 -37.29
N SER A 613 -6.08 4.10 -37.01
CA SER A 613 -7.00 3.15 -37.60
C SER A 613 -8.41 3.32 -37.05
N GLU A 614 -9.41 3.19 -37.95
CA GLU A 614 -10.82 3.17 -37.50
C GLU A 614 -11.12 2.05 -36.52
N ASP A 615 -10.39 0.94 -36.62
CA ASP A 615 -10.58 -0.22 -35.74
C ASP A 615 -10.13 0.00 -34.31
N PHE A 616 -9.24 0.96 -34.04
CA PHE A 616 -8.69 1.16 -32.70
C PHE A 616 -8.82 2.60 -32.19
N ARG A 617 -9.23 3.53 -33.01
CA ARG A 617 -9.33 4.96 -32.64
C ARG A 617 -10.13 5.21 -31.37
N ASP A 618 -11.26 4.52 -31.20
CA ASP A 618 -12.10 4.67 -30.01
C ASP A 618 -11.40 4.15 -28.74
N CYS A 619 -10.57 3.12 -28.88
CA CYS A 619 -9.76 2.60 -27.77
C CYS A 619 -8.64 3.56 -27.38
N PHE A 620 -7.97 4.15 -28.38
CA PHE A 620 -6.93 5.16 -28.15
C PHE A 620 -7.51 6.41 -27.47
N ALA A 621 -8.74 6.78 -27.78
CA ALA A 621 -9.44 7.88 -27.12
C ALA A 621 -9.55 7.68 -25.62
N LEU A 622 -9.65 6.44 -25.13
CA LEU A 622 -9.68 6.11 -23.71
C LEU A 622 -8.34 6.44 -23.05
N GLU A 623 -7.24 6.11 -23.71
CA GLU A 623 -5.89 6.45 -23.24
C GLU A 623 -5.69 7.97 -23.19
N CYS A 624 -6.13 8.68 -24.22
CA CYS A 624 -6.07 10.14 -24.26
C CYS A 624 -6.88 10.79 -23.14
N GLU A 625 -8.08 10.28 -22.85
CA GLU A 625 -8.90 10.77 -21.76
C GLU A 625 -8.22 10.57 -20.41
N ALA A 626 -7.57 9.43 -20.19
CA ALA A 626 -6.81 9.16 -18.97
C ALA A 626 -5.68 10.18 -18.78
N ILE A 627 -4.89 10.44 -19.81
CA ILE A 627 -3.80 11.43 -19.77
C ILE A 627 -4.35 12.83 -19.47
N LYS A 628 -5.46 13.23 -20.10
CA LYS A 628 -6.10 14.52 -19.82
C LYS A 628 -6.50 14.66 -18.34
N ARG A 629 -7.11 13.64 -17.77
CA ARG A 629 -7.52 13.66 -16.37
C ARG A 629 -6.33 13.80 -15.44
N VAL A 630 -5.26 13.05 -15.68
CA VAL A 630 -4.04 13.13 -14.89
C VAL A 630 -3.41 14.52 -14.97
N ARG A 631 -3.26 15.07 -16.16
CA ARG A 631 -2.61 16.37 -16.38
C ARG A 631 -3.47 17.55 -16.00
N ASN A 632 -4.72 17.58 -16.46
CA ASN A 632 -5.56 18.78 -16.40
C ASN A 632 -6.50 18.78 -15.20
N VAL A 633 -6.99 17.62 -14.76
CA VAL A 633 -7.91 17.51 -13.62
C VAL A 633 -7.12 17.36 -12.33
N MET A 634 -6.16 16.42 -12.28
CA MET A 634 -5.33 16.20 -11.10
C MET A 634 -4.15 17.18 -11.00
N GLY A 635 -3.81 17.84 -12.10
CA GLY A 635 -2.72 18.83 -12.12
C GLY A 635 -1.31 18.23 -12.16
N LEU A 636 -1.16 16.95 -12.46
CA LEU A 636 0.13 16.29 -12.60
C LEU A 636 0.73 16.55 -13.99
N THR A 637 1.12 17.80 -14.23
CA THR A 637 1.65 18.28 -15.54
C THR A 637 3.07 17.80 -15.85
N ASN A 638 3.73 17.16 -14.90
CA ASN A 638 5.00 16.46 -15.14
C ASN A 638 4.86 15.21 -16.00
N VAL A 639 3.65 14.71 -16.19
CA VAL A 639 3.35 13.58 -17.09
C VAL A 639 3.34 14.07 -18.54
N GLU A 640 4.16 13.43 -19.38
CA GLU A 640 4.29 13.70 -20.80
C GLU A 640 3.96 12.45 -21.63
N ILE A 641 3.80 12.60 -22.92
CA ILE A 641 3.38 11.54 -23.83
C ILE A 641 4.54 11.10 -24.72
N MET A 642 4.66 9.79 -24.94
CA MET A 642 5.54 9.20 -25.93
C MET A 642 4.72 8.33 -26.91
N ILE A 643 4.95 8.50 -28.20
CA ILE A 643 4.28 7.75 -29.26
C ILE A 643 5.22 6.66 -29.76
N PRO A 644 4.83 5.37 -29.64
CA PRO A 644 5.64 4.25 -30.10
C PRO A 644 5.42 3.93 -31.58
N PHE A 645 6.44 3.39 -32.20
CA PHE A 645 6.43 2.72 -33.50
C PHE A 645 5.80 3.56 -34.64
N VAL A 646 6.35 4.74 -34.82
CA VAL A 646 5.95 5.66 -35.90
C VAL A 646 6.77 5.37 -37.16
N ARG A 647 6.15 4.78 -38.16
CA ARG A 647 6.86 4.32 -39.38
C ARG A 647 7.21 5.44 -40.36
N THR A 648 6.27 6.34 -40.57
CA THR A 648 6.41 7.42 -41.57
C THR A 648 6.12 8.77 -40.93
N VAL A 649 6.65 9.84 -41.57
CA VAL A 649 6.38 11.22 -41.15
C VAL A 649 4.89 11.54 -41.22
N GLU A 650 4.21 11.04 -42.24
CA GLU A 650 2.76 11.26 -42.42
C GLU A 650 1.96 10.59 -41.27
N GLU A 651 2.33 9.37 -40.88
CA GLU A 651 1.72 8.67 -39.76
C GLU A 651 1.93 9.47 -38.44
N GLY A 652 3.13 9.99 -38.21
CA GLY A 652 3.43 10.86 -37.06
C GLY A 652 2.56 12.13 -37.06
N ARG A 653 2.39 12.76 -38.22
CA ARG A 653 1.53 13.95 -38.34
C ARG A 653 0.06 13.64 -38.00
N LYS A 654 -0.45 12.50 -38.47
CA LYS A 654 -1.81 12.04 -38.12
C LYS A 654 -2.00 11.78 -36.65
N VAL A 655 -1.02 11.21 -35.97
CA VAL A 655 -1.10 10.98 -34.53
C VAL A 655 -1.14 12.29 -33.76
N ILE A 656 -0.29 13.25 -34.09
CA ILE A 656 -0.30 14.59 -33.48
C ILE A 656 -1.64 15.28 -33.67
N GLU A 657 -2.21 15.21 -34.88
CA GLU A 657 -3.55 15.76 -35.14
C GLU A 657 -4.64 15.06 -34.31
N LEU A 658 -4.57 13.73 -34.19
CA LEU A 658 -5.49 12.94 -33.40
C LEU A 658 -5.41 13.31 -31.93
N LEU A 659 -4.20 13.47 -31.40
CA LEU A 659 -4.00 13.92 -30.00
C LEU A 659 -4.63 15.29 -29.77
N ALA A 660 -4.43 16.22 -30.70
CA ALA A 660 -5.02 17.56 -30.60
C ALA A 660 -6.56 17.51 -30.66
N GLU A 661 -7.15 16.68 -31.52
CA GLU A 661 -8.60 16.45 -31.55
C GLU A 661 -9.13 15.90 -30.23
N GLN A 662 -8.34 15.07 -29.54
CA GLN A 662 -8.67 14.53 -28.22
C GLN A 662 -8.39 15.52 -27.07
N GLY A 663 -7.91 16.72 -27.36
CA GLY A 663 -7.64 17.75 -26.36
C GLY A 663 -6.22 17.73 -25.78
N LEU A 664 -5.31 17.01 -26.41
CA LEU A 664 -3.90 16.93 -26.02
C LEU A 664 -3.03 17.66 -27.05
N LYS A 665 -2.97 18.99 -26.93
CA LYS A 665 -2.18 19.85 -27.80
C LYS A 665 -0.79 20.06 -27.26
N GLN A 666 0.21 19.94 -28.15
CA GLN A 666 1.59 20.26 -27.82
C GLN A 666 1.71 21.69 -27.29
N GLY A 667 2.51 21.86 -26.23
CA GLY A 667 2.75 23.15 -25.58
C GLY A 667 1.66 23.60 -24.62
N GLU A 668 0.47 23.03 -24.66
CA GLU A 668 -0.62 23.39 -23.76
C GLU A 668 -0.34 22.80 -22.37
N ASN A 669 -0.31 23.67 -21.35
CA ASN A 669 0.13 23.33 -19.99
C ASN A 669 1.53 22.65 -19.96
N GLY A 670 2.41 23.02 -20.90
CA GLY A 670 3.74 22.48 -20.99
C GLY A 670 3.85 21.07 -21.55
N LEU A 671 2.81 20.55 -22.20
CA LEU A 671 2.82 19.21 -22.75
C LEU A 671 3.85 19.07 -23.88
N ARG A 672 4.80 18.14 -23.71
CA ARG A 672 5.64 17.65 -24.79
C ARG A 672 5.10 16.31 -25.29
N VAL A 673 5.16 16.11 -26.59
CA VAL A 673 4.89 14.82 -27.23
C VAL A 673 6.19 14.32 -27.83
N ILE A 674 6.73 13.30 -27.22
CA ILE A 674 8.00 12.66 -27.58
C ILE A 674 7.71 11.50 -28.55
N MET A 675 8.55 11.28 -29.53
CA MET A 675 8.47 10.13 -30.40
C MET A 675 9.49 9.08 -29.96
N MET A 676 9.07 7.83 -29.88
CA MET A 676 10.01 6.75 -29.70
C MET A 676 10.77 6.52 -31.02
N CYS A 677 12.07 6.79 -31.00
CA CYS A 677 12.95 6.61 -32.13
C CYS A 677 13.47 5.17 -32.16
N GLU A 678 12.80 4.31 -32.88
CA GLU A 678 13.03 2.86 -32.80
C GLU A 678 13.00 2.13 -34.15
N LEU A 679 12.73 2.87 -35.25
CA LEU A 679 12.85 2.34 -36.62
C LEU A 679 13.99 3.05 -37.35
N PRO A 680 14.72 2.38 -38.25
CA PRO A 680 15.72 3.05 -39.09
C PRO A 680 15.19 4.29 -39.84
N SER A 681 13.93 4.28 -40.28
CA SER A 681 13.30 5.44 -40.90
C SER A 681 13.28 6.68 -40.02
N ASN A 682 13.18 6.48 -38.72
CA ASN A 682 13.14 7.59 -37.74
C ASN A 682 14.49 8.32 -37.68
N ALA A 683 15.60 7.59 -37.74
CA ALA A 683 16.95 8.14 -37.74
C ALA A 683 17.28 8.77 -39.08
N LEU A 684 16.93 8.11 -40.19
CA LEU A 684 17.19 8.60 -41.54
C LEU A 684 16.46 9.90 -41.85
N LEU A 685 15.22 10.06 -41.35
CA LEU A 685 14.40 11.26 -41.55
C LEU A 685 14.21 12.04 -40.24
N ALA A 686 15.22 12.02 -39.38
CA ALA A 686 15.14 12.59 -38.03
C ALA A 686 14.68 14.07 -38.06
N ASP A 687 15.20 14.90 -38.95
CA ASP A 687 14.80 16.32 -39.06
C ASP A 687 13.31 16.47 -39.35
N GLN A 688 12.78 15.65 -40.28
CA GLN A 688 11.34 15.72 -40.62
C GLN A 688 10.44 15.27 -39.46
N PHE A 689 10.84 14.24 -38.73
CA PHE A 689 10.11 13.81 -37.53
C PHE A 689 10.16 14.88 -36.42
N LEU A 690 11.30 15.55 -36.26
CA LEU A 690 11.47 16.63 -35.27
C LEU A 690 10.72 17.91 -35.64
N ASP A 691 10.28 18.08 -36.89
CA ASP A 691 9.33 19.13 -37.24
C ASP A 691 7.96 18.93 -36.57
N ILE A 692 7.64 17.70 -36.22
CA ILE A 692 6.32 17.28 -35.71
C ILE A 692 6.36 17.02 -34.18
N PHE A 693 7.40 16.31 -33.72
CA PHE A 693 7.54 15.91 -32.33
C PHE A 693 8.47 16.85 -31.55
N ASP A 694 8.29 16.89 -30.23
CA ASP A 694 9.07 17.73 -29.32
C ASP A 694 10.43 17.14 -28.97
N GLY A 695 10.68 15.91 -29.33
CA GLY A 695 11.93 15.23 -29.06
C GLY A 695 11.85 13.75 -29.37
N PHE A 696 12.96 13.07 -29.09
CA PHE A 696 13.09 11.62 -29.24
C PHE A 696 13.38 10.94 -27.92
N SER A 697 12.82 9.73 -27.77
CA SER A 697 13.34 8.73 -26.86
C SER A 697 13.72 7.50 -27.68
N ILE A 698 15.00 7.14 -27.62
CA ILE A 698 15.51 6.06 -28.45
C ILE A 698 15.09 4.72 -27.84
N GLY A 699 14.39 3.89 -28.62
CA GLY A 699 14.08 2.51 -28.31
C GLY A 699 15.11 1.59 -28.96
N SER A 700 16.25 1.42 -28.35
CA SER A 700 17.39 0.70 -28.92
C SER A 700 17.11 -0.79 -29.18
N ASN A 701 16.18 -1.39 -28.46
CA ASN A 701 15.81 -2.80 -28.67
C ASN A 701 15.23 -3.04 -30.06
N ASP A 702 14.17 -2.31 -30.40
CA ASP A 702 13.53 -2.41 -31.72
C ASP A 702 14.45 -1.85 -32.82
N MET A 703 15.18 -0.77 -32.56
CA MET A 703 16.13 -0.21 -33.49
C MET A 703 17.20 -1.26 -33.88
N THR A 704 17.76 -1.97 -32.94
CA THR A 704 18.74 -3.02 -33.17
C THR A 704 18.13 -4.18 -33.95
N GLN A 705 16.96 -4.65 -33.56
CA GLN A 705 16.28 -5.74 -34.27
C GLN A 705 16.02 -5.42 -35.71
N LEU A 706 15.53 -4.21 -35.99
CA LEU A 706 15.18 -3.80 -37.34
C LEU A 706 16.42 -3.45 -38.20
N THR A 707 17.44 -2.87 -37.58
CA THR A 707 18.69 -2.54 -38.27
C THR A 707 19.44 -3.80 -38.68
N LEU A 708 19.53 -4.78 -37.80
CA LEU A 708 20.23 -6.04 -38.07
C LEU A 708 19.36 -7.09 -38.78
N GLY A 709 18.05 -6.84 -38.88
CA GLY A 709 17.12 -7.75 -39.53
C GLY A 709 16.98 -9.08 -38.81
N LEU A 710 16.90 -9.04 -37.45
CA LEU A 710 16.80 -10.25 -36.67
C LEU A 710 15.64 -10.17 -35.64
N ASP A 711 15.11 -11.32 -35.30
CA ASP A 711 14.13 -11.49 -34.24
C ASP A 711 14.86 -11.88 -32.97
N ARG A 712 14.87 -10.96 -31.96
CA ARG A 712 15.53 -11.19 -30.66
C ARG A 712 14.91 -12.32 -29.84
N ASP A 713 13.67 -12.68 -30.15
CA ASP A 713 12.95 -13.76 -29.46
C ASP A 713 13.23 -15.14 -30.12
N SER A 714 13.90 -15.18 -31.26
CA SER A 714 14.31 -16.42 -31.91
C SER A 714 15.57 -16.99 -31.26
N GLY A 715 15.41 -18.08 -30.54
CA GLY A 715 16.52 -18.73 -29.84
C GLY A 715 17.72 -19.12 -30.73
N LEU A 716 17.50 -19.26 -32.03
CA LEU A 716 18.55 -19.63 -32.99
C LEU A 716 19.50 -18.48 -33.34
N ILE A 717 19.01 -17.24 -33.31
CA ILE A 717 19.77 -16.06 -33.75
C ILE A 717 19.82 -14.94 -32.68
N ALA A 718 19.20 -15.12 -31.53
CA ALA A 718 19.19 -14.14 -30.46
C ALA A 718 20.61 -13.71 -30.02
N HIS A 719 21.60 -14.58 -30.15
CA HIS A 719 23.00 -14.29 -29.85
C HIS A 719 23.63 -13.24 -30.77
N LEU A 720 23.02 -12.95 -31.93
CA LEU A 720 23.45 -11.90 -32.87
C LEU A 720 22.93 -10.52 -32.48
N PHE A 721 22.02 -10.46 -31.52
CA PHE A 721 21.45 -9.19 -31.02
C PHE A 721 22.52 -8.44 -30.22
N GLU A 722 22.95 -7.29 -30.74
CA GLU A 722 23.98 -6.46 -30.11
C GLU A 722 23.65 -4.98 -30.33
N GLU A 723 23.20 -4.30 -29.30
CA GLU A 723 22.84 -2.89 -29.35
C GLU A 723 24.06 -1.96 -29.59
N ARG A 724 25.26 -2.43 -29.27
CA ARG A 724 26.51 -1.70 -29.51
C ARG A 724 27.08 -1.90 -30.92
N ASN A 725 26.37 -2.59 -31.81
CA ASN A 725 26.80 -2.77 -33.21
C ASN A 725 26.99 -1.41 -33.92
N ASP A 726 28.02 -1.29 -34.71
CA ASP A 726 28.37 -0.04 -35.41
C ASP A 726 27.23 0.51 -36.30
N ALA A 727 26.46 -0.36 -36.93
CA ALA A 727 25.30 0.07 -37.72
C ALA A 727 24.21 0.70 -36.84
N VAL A 728 23.95 0.12 -35.68
CA VAL A 728 23.02 0.65 -34.73
C VAL A 728 23.51 2.01 -34.20
N LYS A 729 24.78 2.07 -33.78
CA LYS A 729 25.41 3.32 -33.29
C LYS A 729 25.37 4.41 -34.34
N ALA A 730 25.56 4.10 -35.62
CA ALA A 730 25.46 5.08 -36.72
C ALA A 730 24.07 5.72 -36.76
N LEU A 731 23.00 4.90 -36.67
CA LEU A 731 21.62 5.40 -36.65
C LEU A 731 21.30 6.21 -35.41
N LEU A 732 21.76 5.73 -34.23
CA LEU A 732 21.57 6.45 -32.96
C LEU A 732 22.27 7.81 -32.99
N SER A 733 23.50 7.88 -33.54
CA SER A 733 24.24 9.12 -33.66
C SER A 733 23.50 10.13 -34.58
N MET A 734 22.95 9.68 -35.70
CA MET A 734 22.13 10.51 -36.57
C MET A 734 20.93 11.14 -35.85
N ALA A 735 20.22 10.34 -35.08
CA ALA A 735 19.07 10.81 -34.31
C ALA A 735 19.48 11.82 -33.23
N ILE A 736 20.51 11.51 -32.46
CA ILE A 736 21.03 12.38 -31.35
C ILE A 736 21.49 13.72 -31.93
N GLN A 737 22.30 13.70 -33.00
CA GLN A 737 22.84 14.94 -33.59
C GLN A 737 21.74 15.80 -34.24
N ALA A 738 20.75 15.21 -34.85
CA ALA A 738 19.59 15.96 -35.38
C ALA A 738 18.81 16.67 -34.28
N ALA A 739 18.53 16.00 -33.20
CA ALA A 739 17.84 16.60 -32.05
C ALA A 739 18.68 17.71 -31.39
N LYS A 740 19.98 17.49 -31.20
CA LYS A 740 20.90 18.47 -30.63
C LYS A 740 20.98 19.73 -31.46
N LYS A 741 21.10 19.58 -32.77
CA LYS A 741 21.15 20.69 -33.71
C LYS A 741 19.90 21.59 -33.66
N ARG A 742 18.74 20.98 -33.39
CA ARG A 742 17.46 21.68 -33.29
C ARG A 742 17.11 22.13 -31.87
N GLY A 743 17.95 21.85 -30.88
CA GLY A 743 17.69 22.17 -29.47
C GLY A 743 16.50 21.41 -28.92
N LYS A 744 16.20 20.21 -29.43
CA LYS A 744 15.12 19.35 -28.96
C LYS A 744 15.64 18.23 -28.11
N TYR A 745 14.78 17.71 -27.23
CA TYR A 745 15.11 16.64 -26.30
C TYR A 745 15.46 15.34 -27.02
N VAL A 746 16.51 14.66 -26.56
CA VAL A 746 16.81 13.30 -26.96
C VAL A 746 17.29 12.49 -25.76
N GLY A 747 16.59 11.42 -25.47
CA GLY A 747 16.92 10.44 -24.45
C GLY A 747 16.95 9.03 -25.02
N ILE A 748 17.33 8.06 -24.20
CA ILE A 748 17.27 6.63 -24.52
C ILE A 748 16.54 5.90 -23.41
N CYS A 749 15.73 4.91 -23.77
CA CYS A 749 14.99 4.08 -22.83
C CYS A 749 15.09 2.56 -23.13
N GLY A 750 15.91 2.17 -24.11
CA GLY A 750 16.17 0.77 -24.42
C GLY A 750 17.01 0.07 -23.35
N GLN A 751 17.16 -1.23 -23.48
CA GLN A 751 17.87 -2.08 -22.51
C GLN A 751 19.40 -1.88 -22.53
N GLY A 752 19.97 -1.43 -23.65
CA GLY A 752 21.42 -1.36 -23.86
C GLY A 752 22.21 -0.67 -22.77
N PRO A 753 21.85 0.56 -22.34
CA PRO A 753 22.57 1.26 -21.28
C PRO A 753 22.50 0.57 -19.93
N SER A 754 21.41 -0.16 -19.65
CA SER A 754 21.28 -0.96 -18.42
C SER A 754 22.20 -2.19 -18.42
N ASP A 755 22.37 -2.80 -19.59
CA ASP A 755 23.19 -3.99 -19.75
C ASP A 755 24.68 -3.68 -19.90
N HIS A 756 25.02 -2.49 -20.44
CA HIS A 756 26.39 -2.13 -20.82
C HIS A 756 26.73 -0.69 -20.43
N GLU A 757 27.53 -0.52 -19.40
CA GLU A 757 27.98 0.79 -18.93
C GLU A 757 28.79 1.56 -19.98
N ASP A 758 29.58 0.86 -20.78
CA ASP A 758 30.36 1.45 -21.90
C ASP A 758 29.45 2.05 -22.98
N PHE A 759 28.29 1.44 -23.22
CA PHE A 759 27.30 1.98 -24.13
C PHE A 759 26.64 3.26 -23.55
N ALA A 760 26.32 3.27 -22.27
CA ALA A 760 25.85 4.49 -21.60
C ALA A 760 26.88 5.63 -21.73
N ALA A 761 28.14 5.36 -21.50
CA ALA A 761 29.24 6.31 -21.69
C ALA A 761 29.33 6.85 -23.11
N TRP A 762 29.23 5.99 -24.11
CA TRP A 762 29.22 6.39 -25.51
C TRP A 762 28.07 7.36 -25.85
N LEU A 763 26.87 7.07 -25.31
CA LEU A 763 25.70 7.94 -25.49
C LEU A 763 25.91 9.33 -24.90
N VAL A 764 26.51 9.40 -23.71
CA VAL A 764 26.87 10.68 -23.08
C VAL A 764 27.86 11.45 -23.93
N GLU A 765 28.86 10.79 -24.49
CA GLU A 765 29.83 11.41 -25.40
C GLU A 765 29.16 11.94 -26.67
N GLN A 766 28.09 11.29 -27.15
CA GLN A 766 27.28 11.80 -28.26
C GLN A 766 26.44 13.04 -27.89
N GLY A 767 26.34 13.38 -26.63
CA GLY A 767 25.57 14.52 -26.14
C GLY A 767 24.12 14.24 -25.82
N ILE A 768 23.76 13.00 -25.52
CA ILE A 768 22.39 12.63 -25.13
C ILE A 768 21.92 13.39 -23.87
N ASP A 769 20.66 13.81 -23.83
CA ASP A 769 20.12 14.58 -22.70
C ASP A 769 19.79 13.70 -21.49
N SER A 770 19.36 12.47 -21.70
CA SER A 770 19.04 11.54 -20.63
C SER A 770 19.31 10.09 -21.00
N VAL A 771 19.59 9.29 -19.96
CA VAL A 771 19.71 7.84 -20.05
C VAL A 771 18.72 7.26 -19.07
N SER A 772 17.71 6.56 -19.56
CA SER A 772 16.70 5.90 -18.75
C SER A 772 17.06 4.44 -18.52
N LEU A 773 17.15 4.05 -17.27
CA LEU A 773 17.70 2.76 -16.84
C LEU A 773 16.67 1.93 -16.11
N ASN A 774 16.85 0.62 -16.13
CA ASN A 774 16.13 -0.23 -15.20
C ASN A 774 16.53 0.12 -13.77
N PRO A 775 15.59 0.14 -12.80
CA PRO A 775 15.87 0.58 -11.44
C PRO A 775 17.05 -0.11 -10.76
N ASP A 776 17.28 -1.38 -11.04
CA ASP A 776 18.38 -2.18 -10.48
C ASP A 776 19.78 -1.77 -10.96
N THR A 777 19.88 -0.99 -12.03
CA THR A 777 21.16 -0.53 -12.60
C THR A 777 21.43 0.95 -12.41
N VAL A 778 20.47 1.70 -11.86
CA VAL A 778 20.55 3.16 -11.75
C VAL A 778 21.79 3.63 -10.97
N VAL A 779 21.98 3.11 -9.77
CA VAL A 779 23.08 3.57 -8.88
C VAL A 779 24.45 3.25 -9.50
N GLU A 780 24.65 2.03 -9.94
CA GLU A 780 25.90 1.56 -10.51
C GLU A 780 26.28 2.34 -11.77
N THR A 781 25.33 2.51 -12.68
CA THR A 781 25.55 3.25 -13.94
C THR A 781 25.77 4.73 -13.67
N TRP A 782 25.02 5.32 -12.74
CA TRP A 782 25.23 6.73 -12.33
C TRP A 782 26.66 6.95 -11.82
N LEU A 783 27.13 6.09 -10.91
CA LEU A 783 28.50 6.18 -10.36
C LEU A 783 29.54 6.00 -11.45
N TYR A 784 29.33 5.04 -12.36
CA TYR A 784 30.24 4.81 -13.47
C TYR A 784 30.36 6.04 -14.39
N LEU A 785 29.25 6.68 -14.75
CA LEU A 785 29.23 7.88 -15.59
C LEU A 785 29.91 9.06 -14.90
N ALA A 786 29.65 9.26 -13.63
CA ALA A 786 30.25 10.35 -12.86
C ALA A 786 31.77 10.17 -12.71
N GLU A 787 32.24 8.94 -12.49
CA GLU A 787 33.66 8.62 -12.33
C GLU A 787 34.44 8.72 -13.65
N ASN A 788 33.86 8.30 -14.78
CA ASN A 788 34.57 8.20 -16.06
C ASN A 788 34.37 9.42 -16.97
N LEU A 789 33.31 10.22 -16.79
CA LEU A 789 32.93 11.33 -17.68
C LEU A 789 32.61 12.62 -16.94
N GLY A 790 32.66 12.61 -15.61
CA GLY A 790 32.40 13.79 -14.77
C GLY A 790 33.56 14.77 -14.68
#